data_ad8f7d9e241fec603ad976eca14c4c56
#
_entry.id   ad8f7d9e241fec603ad976eca14c4c56
#
_cell.length_a   1.000
_cell.length_b   1.000
_cell.length_c   1.000
_cell.angle_alpha   90.00
_cell.angle_beta   90.00
_cell.angle_gamma   90.00
#
_symmetry.space_group_name_H-M   'P 1'
#
loop_
_entity.id
_entity.type
_entity.pdbx_description
1 polymer ?
#
loop_
_entity_poly.entity_id
_entity_poly.type
_entity_poly.pdbx_seq_one_letter_code
_entity_poly.pdbx_strand_id
1 'polypeptide(L)'
;MINPTSTRKLWVLQGCRTQLFNQINAIINQFSGDWITVTTQTDLPDAIHHYINPKRAKSLLGQEFKHAIFDATDGFNLDAFAMLAGTLIKNSVLILLLPESYSNWLDQDSLRWNESTTPIMVPNFIRHLQQTLLELAYVDMPIIQSLENQDSDVTQQQIVLTQLLQSDSSLNILIAKRGRGKSALAGLFTHHRRCWVTAPNKNSLVTFFQFAEADISFYAPDQLMVMNEHQFPDWLIIDEAAMIPLPMLEKILQLALSKQSKILLTTTVEGYEGTGQGFLLKLLKTQSARRFYLDKPIRWQDNDDLERLTDKLLLNGVSTSDIKSEIDEHTISYSINERQDIDALKSIFYLLKMAHYQTTLVDLRRLFDAENLSVWQVNHTEQLIAAAVTINEGNLPNKLIDEVWRGTRRPKGNLVAQSLVAHAGDKLAAKLKSVRINRIAVIEPYRRQKIAKHLVQHIYQHATINNNDFISVSFAYSEANYRFWLACGFVLVHIASHKQANSGSYSMMAIKPITQQGHLLTQRLVQCLQRNAYWLATIIDLPFNQLITINDQQSLSLDDYQVLQGFCDYHRPFEACYASLCRLANANVNHSKTPMPLLKALVKQKISESELIKQYQLTGRNQLIKSIKHEVKSWFKNNQPNCV
;
A
#
# COMPACT_ATOMS: atom_id res chain seq x y z
N MET A 1 -9.06 -25.71 22.64
CA MET A 1 -8.52 -25.97 23.99
C MET A 1 -7.61 -24.81 24.37
N ILE A 2 -7.86 -24.18 25.52
CA ILE A 2 -7.08 -23.05 26.04
C ILE A 2 -5.73 -23.63 26.51
N ASN A 3 -4.63 -23.04 26.02
CA ASN A 3 -3.29 -23.48 26.45
C ASN A 3 -3.01 -22.91 27.85
N PRO A 4 -2.92 -23.75 28.91
CA PRO A 4 -2.68 -23.27 30.27
C PRO A 4 -1.30 -22.61 30.45
N THR A 5 -0.38 -22.82 29.52
CA THR A 5 0.98 -22.26 29.56
C THR A 5 1.10 -20.91 28.82
N SER A 6 0.05 -20.44 28.13
CA SER A 6 0.11 -19.14 27.46
C SER A 6 0.24 -18.01 28.47
N THR A 7 1.20 -17.13 28.24
CA THR A 7 1.53 -16.03 29.16
C THR A 7 0.82 -14.72 28.82
N ARG A 8 0.32 -14.58 27.56
CA ARG A 8 -0.49 -13.41 27.18
C ARG A 8 -1.94 -13.85 27.04
N LYS A 9 -2.83 -13.22 27.79
CA LYS A 9 -4.25 -13.59 27.87
C LYS A 9 -5.10 -12.53 27.17
N LEU A 10 -6.10 -12.98 26.43
CA LEU A 10 -7.15 -12.14 25.88
C LEU A 10 -8.41 -12.27 26.73
N TRP A 11 -8.89 -11.16 27.24
CA TRP A 11 -10.17 -11.07 27.93
C TRP A 11 -11.16 -10.26 27.10
N VAL A 12 -12.30 -10.86 26.78
CA VAL A 12 -13.31 -10.25 25.94
C VAL A 12 -14.48 -9.77 26.82
N LEU A 13 -14.80 -8.49 26.73
CA LEU A 13 -15.95 -7.88 27.37
C LEU A 13 -16.89 -7.35 26.31
N GLN A 14 -18.18 -7.71 26.41
CA GLN A 14 -19.22 -7.29 25.49
C GLN A 14 -20.32 -6.51 26.21
N GLY A 15 -20.69 -5.34 25.70
CA GLY A 15 -21.71 -4.52 26.34
C GLY A 15 -21.72 -3.08 25.88
N CYS A 16 -22.49 -2.26 26.62
CA CYS A 16 -22.50 -0.81 26.43
C CYS A 16 -21.14 -0.21 26.84
N ARG A 17 -20.54 0.61 25.98
CA ARG A 17 -19.20 1.18 26.16
C ARG A 17 -19.00 1.83 27.54
N THR A 18 -19.93 2.68 27.99
CA THR A 18 -19.81 3.36 29.29
C THR A 18 -19.76 2.35 30.44
N GLN A 19 -20.60 1.31 30.40
CA GLN A 19 -20.59 0.27 31.43
C GLN A 19 -19.27 -0.52 31.41
N LEU A 20 -18.74 -0.84 30.22
CA LEU A 20 -17.48 -1.54 30.07
C LEU A 20 -16.31 -0.73 30.65
N PHE A 21 -16.23 0.57 30.36
CA PHE A 21 -15.19 1.41 30.94
C PHE A 21 -15.31 1.55 32.47
N ASN A 22 -16.52 1.58 33.01
CA ASN A 22 -16.74 1.59 34.47
C ASN A 22 -16.27 0.27 35.11
N GLN A 23 -16.53 -0.88 34.46
CA GLN A 23 -16.02 -2.17 34.93
C GLN A 23 -14.48 -2.20 34.92
N ILE A 24 -13.86 -1.74 33.81
CA ILE A 24 -12.41 -1.67 33.71
C ILE A 24 -11.80 -0.79 34.79
N ASN A 25 -12.39 0.37 35.07
CA ASN A 25 -11.94 1.30 36.11
C ASN A 25 -11.88 0.63 37.49
N ALA A 26 -12.79 -0.30 37.76
CA ALA A 26 -12.83 -1.06 39.02
C ALA A 26 -11.75 -2.14 39.12
N ILE A 27 -11.28 -2.68 38.00
CA ILE A 27 -10.40 -3.86 37.98
C ILE A 27 -8.98 -3.57 37.51
N ILE A 28 -8.73 -2.47 36.80
CA ILE A 28 -7.41 -2.16 36.22
C ILE A 28 -6.30 -2.12 37.30
N ASN A 29 -6.64 -1.64 38.50
CA ASN A 29 -5.72 -1.54 39.63
C ASN A 29 -5.41 -2.89 40.30
N GLN A 30 -6.10 -3.97 39.93
CA GLN A 30 -5.82 -5.32 40.42
C GLN A 30 -4.62 -5.96 39.69
N PHE A 31 -4.22 -5.39 38.56
CA PHE A 31 -3.10 -5.85 37.76
C PHE A 31 -1.90 -4.90 37.91
N SER A 32 -0.76 -5.43 38.28
CA SER A 32 0.48 -4.65 38.38
C SER A 32 1.11 -4.45 36.99
N GLY A 33 1.55 -3.24 36.72
CA GLY A 33 2.23 -2.87 35.48
C GLY A 33 1.54 -1.71 34.74
N ASP A 34 2.14 -1.31 33.64
CA ASP A 34 1.64 -0.24 32.79
C ASP A 34 0.51 -0.71 31.87
N TRP A 35 -0.40 0.21 31.58
CA TRP A 35 -1.52 -0.02 30.70
C TRP A 35 -1.51 0.97 29.53
N ILE A 36 -1.83 0.48 28.34
CA ILE A 36 -2.12 1.30 27.17
C ILE A 36 -3.55 1.05 26.66
N THR A 37 -4.30 2.09 26.41
CA THR A 37 -5.67 1.98 25.87
C THR A 37 -5.70 2.50 24.44
N VAL A 38 -6.22 1.69 23.53
CA VAL A 38 -6.48 2.09 22.15
C VAL A 38 -7.98 2.32 22.00
N THR A 39 -8.40 3.58 21.86
CA THR A 39 -9.80 3.99 21.80
C THR A 39 -9.99 5.25 20.96
N THR A 40 -11.20 5.45 20.46
CA THR A 40 -11.64 6.70 19.83
C THR A 40 -12.16 7.73 20.83
N GLN A 41 -12.39 7.33 22.09
CA GLN A 41 -12.90 8.19 23.16
C GLN A 41 -11.83 9.12 23.71
N THR A 42 -12.25 10.30 24.13
CA THR A 42 -11.43 11.31 24.80
C THR A 42 -11.83 11.53 26.26
N ASP A 43 -13.05 11.16 26.61
CA ASP A 43 -13.57 11.21 27.98
C ASP A 43 -13.50 9.80 28.59
N LEU A 44 -12.46 9.53 29.35
CA LEU A 44 -12.11 8.24 29.91
C LEU A 44 -12.06 8.29 31.44
N PRO A 45 -12.30 7.15 32.13
CA PRO A 45 -12.15 7.07 33.57
C PRO A 45 -10.73 7.44 34.06
N ASP A 46 -10.63 7.98 35.25
CA ASP A 46 -9.37 8.48 35.86
C ASP A 46 -8.25 7.43 35.92
N ALA A 47 -8.58 6.13 36.03
CA ALA A 47 -7.58 5.08 36.06
C ALA A 47 -6.89 4.85 34.70
N ILE A 48 -7.41 5.41 33.59
CA ILE A 48 -6.87 5.26 32.25
C ILE A 48 -6.02 6.50 31.90
N HIS A 49 -4.74 6.43 32.25
CA HIS A 49 -3.81 7.56 32.05
C HIS A 49 -3.17 7.58 30.67
N HIS A 50 -2.94 6.39 30.04
CA HIS A 50 -2.27 6.27 28.75
C HIS A 50 -3.25 5.76 27.70
N TYR A 51 -3.64 6.62 26.77
CA TYR A 51 -4.51 6.23 25.67
C TYR A 51 -4.07 6.84 24.34
N ILE A 52 -4.47 6.18 23.25
CA ILE A 52 -4.14 6.58 21.89
C ILE A 52 -5.31 6.28 20.95
N ASN A 53 -5.51 7.17 19.99
CA ASN A 53 -6.47 6.92 18.93
C ASN A 53 -5.96 5.82 17.98
N PRO A 54 -6.80 4.85 17.52
CA PRO A 54 -6.41 3.78 16.60
C PRO A 54 -5.66 4.28 15.35
N LYS A 55 -5.96 5.48 14.86
CA LYS A 55 -5.27 6.10 13.72
C LYS A 55 -3.79 6.39 13.98
N ARG A 56 -3.40 6.49 15.23
CA ARG A 56 -2.01 6.74 15.68
C ARG A 56 -1.29 5.49 16.17
N ALA A 57 -1.89 4.29 16.04
CA ALA A 57 -1.32 3.04 16.54
C ALA A 57 0.12 2.74 16.05
N LYS A 58 0.53 3.31 14.91
CA LYS A 58 1.92 3.23 14.42
C LYS A 58 2.95 3.78 15.42
N SER A 59 2.57 4.72 16.29
CA SER A 59 3.48 5.25 17.31
C SER A 59 3.77 4.27 18.45
N LEU A 60 2.99 3.18 18.58
CA LEU A 60 3.23 2.10 19.54
C LEU A 60 4.39 1.18 19.12
N LEU A 61 4.80 1.25 17.85
CA LEU A 61 5.84 0.39 17.31
C LEU A 61 7.18 0.67 17.97
N GLY A 62 7.85 -0.38 18.44
CA GLY A 62 9.10 -0.28 19.18
C GLY A 62 8.93 -0.08 20.68
N GLN A 63 7.68 0.10 21.17
CA GLN A 63 7.38 0.17 22.60
C GLN A 63 6.94 -1.21 23.13
N GLU A 64 6.98 -1.38 24.45
CA GLU A 64 6.56 -2.58 25.17
C GLU A 64 5.62 -2.18 26.30
N PHE A 65 4.52 -2.93 26.46
CA PHE A 65 3.52 -2.70 27.49
C PHE A 65 3.20 -3.98 28.24
N LYS A 66 2.89 -3.85 29.52
CA LYS A 66 2.48 -4.99 30.34
C LYS A 66 1.03 -5.38 30.06
N HIS A 67 0.12 -4.42 29.93
CA HIS A 67 -1.29 -4.67 29.70
C HIS A 67 -1.85 -3.70 28.66
N ALA A 68 -2.98 -4.08 28.05
CA ALA A 68 -3.64 -3.22 27.10
C ALA A 68 -5.16 -3.35 27.13
N ILE A 69 -5.84 -2.28 26.70
CA ILE A 69 -7.27 -2.24 26.41
C ILE A 69 -7.42 -1.86 24.94
N PHE A 70 -8.20 -2.65 24.20
CA PHE A 70 -8.58 -2.33 22.84
C PHE A 70 -10.08 -2.12 22.75
N ASP A 71 -10.50 -0.88 22.53
CA ASP A 71 -11.91 -0.52 22.39
C ASP A 71 -12.36 -0.65 20.93
N ALA A 72 -13.12 -1.69 20.66
CA ALA A 72 -13.76 -1.97 19.38
C ALA A 72 -15.28 -1.79 19.41
N THR A 73 -15.83 -1.09 20.40
CA THR A 73 -17.28 -0.91 20.53
C THR A 73 -17.89 -0.13 19.37
N ASP A 74 -17.17 0.84 18.78
CA ASP A 74 -17.62 1.61 17.61
C ASP A 74 -17.08 1.07 16.29
N GLY A 75 -15.95 0.38 16.32
CA GLY A 75 -15.29 -0.11 15.10
C GLY A 75 -14.03 -0.88 15.37
N PHE A 76 -13.75 -1.88 14.55
CA PHE A 76 -12.58 -2.74 14.70
C PHE A 76 -11.46 -2.35 13.75
N ASN A 77 -10.51 -1.55 14.22
CA ASN A 77 -9.30 -1.24 13.45
C ASN A 77 -8.30 -2.39 13.56
N LEU A 78 -8.31 -3.26 12.53
CA LEU A 78 -7.50 -4.47 12.51
C LEU A 78 -5.99 -4.20 12.52
N ASP A 79 -5.54 -3.11 11.87
CA ASP A 79 -4.12 -2.69 11.91
C ASP A 79 -3.71 -2.30 13.33
N ALA A 80 -4.53 -1.49 14.01
CA ALA A 80 -4.24 -1.04 15.37
C ALA A 80 -4.24 -2.20 16.37
N PHE A 81 -5.18 -3.14 16.23
CA PHE A 81 -5.22 -4.35 17.05
C PHE A 81 -3.94 -5.19 16.88
N ALA A 82 -3.52 -5.45 15.63
CA ALA A 82 -2.32 -6.24 15.36
C ALA A 82 -1.03 -5.54 15.85
N MET A 83 -0.98 -4.20 15.74
CA MET A 83 0.14 -3.41 16.28
C MET A 83 0.19 -3.52 17.81
N LEU A 84 -0.94 -3.33 18.48
CA LEU A 84 -1.05 -3.38 19.94
C LEU A 84 -0.68 -4.79 20.47
N ALA A 85 -1.26 -5.84 19.90
CA ALA A 85 -0.97 -7.22 20.29
C ALA A 85 0.53 -7.54 20.20
N GLY A 86 1.24 -6.96 19.22
CA GLY A 86 2.68 -7.12 19.03
C GLY A 86 3.56 -6.33 20.02
N THR A 87 3.00 -5.43 20.83
CA THR A 87 3.73 -4.64 21.84
C THR A 87 3.67 -5.26 23.24
N LEU A 88 2.76 -6.23 23.46
CA LEU A 88 2.57 -6.83 24.77
C LEU A 88 3.64 -7.87 25.08
N ILE A 89 4.17 -7.81 26.30
CA ILE A 89 5.20 -8.71 26.82
C ILE A 89 4.60 -9.91 27.58
N LYS A 90 5.43 -10.80 28.09
CA LYS A 90 5.02 -11.95 28.93
C LYS A 90 4.13 -11.52 30.10
N ASN A 91 3.21 -12.40 30.50
CA ASN A 91 2.30 -12.21 31.64
C ASN A 91 1.44 -10.94 31.49
N SER A 92 0.91 -10.71 30.31
CA SER A 92 0.05 -9.60 29.98
C SER A 92 -1.42 -10.01 29.82
N VAL A 93 -2.30 -9.02 29.97
CA VAL A 93 -3.71 -9.10 29.60
C VAL A 93 -4.01 -8.08 28.52
N LEU A 94 -4.66 -8.52 27.46
CA LEU A 94 -5.34 -7.64 26.49
C LEU A 94 -6.84 -7.73 26.76
N ILE A 95 -7.46 -6.62 27.16
CA ILE A 95 -8.91 -6.51 27.29
C ILE A 95 -9.46 -6.02 25.95
N LEU A 96 -10.32 -6.81 25.31
CA LEU A 96 -11.01 -6.45 24.09
C LEU A 96 -12.46 -6.08 24.41
N LEU A 97 -12.83 -4.83 24.13
CA LEU A 97 -14.19 -4.33 24.32
C LEU A 97 -14.97 -4.43 23.01
N LEU A 98 -16.09 -5.12 23.05
CA LEU A 98 -16.96 -5.35 21.91
C LEU A 98 -18.36 -4.73 22.15
N PRO A 99 -19.11 -4.37 21.09
CA PRO A 99 -20.45 -3.82 21.20
C PRO A 99 -21.40 -4.85 21.81
N GLU A 100 -22.48 -4.37 22.44
CA GLU A 100 -23.50 -5.22 23.05
C GLU A 100 -24.17 -6.18 22.04
N SER A 101 -24.38 -5.71 20.82
CA SER A 101 -24.95 -6.49 19.72
C SER A 101 -24.35 -6.10 18.38
N TYR A 102 -24.22 -7.07 17.49
CA TYR A 102 -23.79 -6.84 16.12
C TYR A 102 -24.95 -6.65 15.13
N SER A 103 -26.21 -6.85 15.53
CA SER A 103 -27.35 -6.89 14.62
C SER A 103 -27.53 -5.62 13.78
N ASN A 104 -27.23 -4.44 14.37
CA ASN A 104 -27.28 -3.15 13.70
C ASN A 104 -25.97 -2.36 13.90
N TRP A 105 -24.89 -3.06 14.19
CA TRP A 105 -23.63 -2.42 14.47
C TRP A 105 -22.98 -1.93 13.16
N LEU A 106 -22.68 -0.61 13.14
CA LEU A 106 -21.99 0.05 12.04
C LEU A 106 -20.53 0.25 12.42
N ASP A 107 -19.63 -0.38 11.68
CA ASP A 107 -18.20 -0.30 11.91
C ASP A 107 -17.65 1.09 11.52
N GLN A 108 -17.33 1.93 12.51
CA GLN A 108 -16.74 3.25 12.28
C GLN A 108 -15.37 3.17 11.57
N ASP A 109 -14.60 2.07 11.74
CA ASP A 109 -13.36 1.87 11.01
C ASP A 109 -13.57 1.69 9.50
N SER A 110 -14.78 1.30 9.07
CA SER A 110 -15.13 1.17 7.67
C SER A 110 -14.97 2.48 6.89
N LEU A 111 -15.14 3.63 7.54
CA LEU A 111 -14.85 4.94 6.94
C LEU A 111 -13.40 5.10 6.48
N ARG A 112 -12.46 4.32 7.03
CA ARG A 112 -11.05 4.34 6.64
C ARG A 112 -10.81 3.60 5.32
N TRP A 113 -11.52 2.52 5.06
CA TRP A 113 -11.25 1.59 3.96
C TRP A 113 -12.39 1.43 2.95
N ASN A 114 -13.62 1.80 3.27
CA ASN A 114 -14.75 1.82 2.34
C ASN A 114 -14.90 3.21 1.67
N GLU A 115 -15.58 3.25 0.55
CA GLU A 115 -15.82 4.50 -0.21
C GLU A 115 -17.04 5.28 0.28
N SER A 116 -17.89 4.65 1.10
CA SER A 116 -19.05 5.28 1.72
C SER A 116 -18.64 6.47 2.59
N THR A 117 -19.51 7.46 2.67
CA THR A 117 -19.40 8.59 3.61
C THR A 117 -19.97 8.30 4.98
N THR A 118 -20.67 7.18 5.13
CA THR A 118 -21.23 6.67 6.38
C THR A 118 -20.64 5.30 6.70
N PRO A 119 -20.56 4.92 7.98
CA PRO A 119 -20.12 3.57 8.36
C PRO A 119 -21.05 2.52 7.80
N ILE A 120 -20.53 1.33 7.56
CA ILE A 120 -21.28 0.19 7.02
C ILE A 120 -21.29 -0.99 8.01
N MET A 121 -22.22 -1.89 7.83
CA MET A 121 -22.22 -3.20 8.47
C MET A 121 -21.11 -4.07 7.87
N VAL A 122 -20.53 -4.95 8.69
CA VAL A 122 -19.39 -5.80 8.29
C VAL A 122 -19.61 -7.27 8.70
N PRO A 123 -20.65 -7.92 8.17
CA PRO A 123 -21.13 -9.23 8.64
C PRO A 123 -20.10 -10.34 8.44
N ASN A 124 -19.33 -10.31 7.35
CA ASN A 124 -18.35 -11.37 7.09
C ASN A 124 -17.15 -11.28 8.03
N PHE A 125 -16.65 -10.07 8.28
CA PHE A 125 -15.59 -9.86 9.27
C PHE A 125 -16.06 -10.21 10.69
N ILE A 126 -17.28 -9.82 11.07
CA ILE A 126 -17.83 -10.16 12.40
C ILE A 126 -17.95 -11.66 12.57
N ARG A 127 -18.45 -12.39 11.56
CA ARG A 127 -18.49 -13.86 11.59
C ARG A 127 -17.10 -14.45 11.83
N HIS A 128 -16.10 -13.97 11.09
CA HIS A 128 -14.73 -14.41 11.25
C HIS A 128 -14.17 -14.08 12.64
N LEU A 129 -14.41 -12.86 13.14
CA LEU A 129 -14.03 -12.45 14.50
C LEU A 129 -14.65 -13.35 15.56
N GLN A 130 -15.96 -13.55 15.51
CA GLN A 130 -16.68 -14.41 16.47
C GLN A 130 -16.18 -15.85 16.46
N GLN A 131 -15.99 -16.45 15.29
CA GLN A 131 -15.43 -17.81 15.17
C GLN A 131 -14.03 -17.90 15.78
N THR A 132 -13.18 -16.89 15.51
CA THR A 132 -11.83 -16.85 16.05
C THR A 132 -11.82 -16.69 17.57
N LEU A 133 -12.69 -15.85 18.11
CA LEU A 133 -12.80 -15.61 19.56
C LEU A 133 -13.34 -16.83 20.31
N LEU A 134 -14.35 -17.53 19.76
CA LEU A 134 -14.87 -18.76 20.37
C LEU A 134 -13.83 -19.85 20.58
N GLU A 135 -12.81 -19.89 19.73
CA GLU A 135 -11.75 -20.88 19.82
C GLU A 135 -10.65 -20.52 20.83
N LEU A 136 -10.39 -19.24 21.08
CA LEU A 136 -9.15 -18.77 21.71
C LEU A 136 -9.34 -17.72 22.82
N ALA A 137 -10.54 -17.17 23.00
CA ALA A 137 -10.80 -16.14 24.00
C ALA A 137 -11.26 -16.69 25.35
N TYR A 138 -10.94 -15.96 26.40
CA TYR A 138 -11.46 -16.23 27.74
C TYR A 138 -12.76 -15.42 27.95
N VAL A 139 -13.79 -16.11 28.37
CA VAL A 139 -15.08 -15.45 28.75
C VAL A 139 -15.00 -14.92 30.17
N ASP A 140 -14.33 -15.65 31.06
CA ASP A 140 -14.09 -15.25 32.44
C ASP A 140 -12.77 -14.51 32.60
N MET A 141 -12.66 -13.69 33.65
CA MET A 141 -11.45 -12.96 33.98
C MET A 141 -10.25 -13.91 34.09
N PRO A 142 -9.20 -13.74 33.29
CA PRO A 142 -8.07 -14.65 33.30
C PRO A 142 -7.27 -14.52 34.61
N ILE A 143 -7.06 -15.64 35.29
CA ILE A 143 -6.13 -15.70 36.42
C ILE A 143 -4.71 -15.61 35.87
N ILE A 144 -4.02 -14.54 36.15
CA ILE A 144 -2.60 -14.40 35.88
C ILE A 144 -1.88 -14.98 37.09
N GLN A 145 -1.38 -16.21 36.95
CA GLN A 145 -0.42 -16.72 37.92
C GLN A 145 0.84 -15.87 37.81
N SER A 146 1.39 -15.46 38.95
CA SER A 146 2.73 -14.88 39.02
C SER A 146 3.76 -15.96 38.68
N LEU A 147 3.92 -16.21 37.37
CA LEU A 147 5.02 -17.06 36.90
C LEU A 147 6.30 -16.28 37.18
N GLU A 148 7.20 -16.90 37.95
CA GLU A 148 8.55 -16.38 38.14
C GLU A 148 9.15 -16.02 36.79
N ASN A 149 9.95 -14.96 36.75
CA ASN A 149 10.63 -14.48 35.54
C ASN A 149 11.55 -15.58 35.02
N GLN A 150 11.04 -16.47 34.17
CA GLN A 150 11.90 -17.32 33.36
C GLN A 150 12.57 -16.44 32.33
N ASP A 151 13.90 -16.43 32.33
CA ASP A 151 14.68 -15.73 31.30
C ASP A 151 14.25 -16.17 29.90
N SER A 152 14.25 -15.23 28.98
CA SER A 152 13.93 -15.53 27.60
C SER A 152 14.97 -16.47 27.00
N ASP A 153 14.55 -17.59 26.41
CA ASP A 153 15.47 -18.48 25.69
C ASP A 153 16.01 -17.80 24.43
N VAL A 154 17.21 -17.27 24.50
CA VAL A 154 17.92 -16.61 23.40
C VAL A 154 18.91 -17.53 22.67
N THR A 155 18.86 -18.83 22.94
CA THR A 155 19.81 -19.82 22.37
C THR A 155 19.79 -19.79 20.84
N GLN A 156 18.61 -19.70 20.21
CA GLN A 156 18.49 -19.63 18.75
C GLN A 156 19.15 -18.36 18.21
N GLN A 157 18.98 -17.22 18.88
CA GLN A 157 19.56 -15.93 18.46
C GLN A 157 21.09 -15.99 18.54
N GLN A 158 21.67 -16.60 19.56
CA GLN A 158 23.11 -16.79 19.70
C GLN A 158 23.69 -17.69 18.61
N ILE A 159 23.01 -18.81 18.31
CA ILE A 159 23.39 -19.70 17.20
C ILE A 159 23.38 -18.95 15.88
N VAL A 160 22.29 -18.22 15.58
CA VAL A 160 22.16 -17.47 14.33
C VAL A 160 23.19 -16.34 14.24
N LEU A 161 23.50 -15.65 15.35
CA LEU A 161 24.56 -14.64 15.40
C LEU A 161 25.91 -15.26 15.03
N THR A 162 26.25 -16.40 15.63
CA THR A 162 27.50 -17.12 15.32
C THR A 162 27.57 -17.52 13.85
N GLN A 163 26.48 -18.05 13.30
CA GLN A 163 26.41 -18.43 11.89
C GLN A 163 26.52 -17.23 10.93
N LEU A 164 25.97 -16.06 11.31
CA LEU A 164 26.09 -14.82 10.56
C LEU A 164 27.54 -14.31 10.56
N LEU A 165 28.20 -14.36 11.70
CA LEU A 165 29.60 -13.94 11.84
C LEU A 165 30.57 -14.80 11.00
N GLN A 166 30.22 -16.07 10.79
CA GLN A 166 30.97 -17.03 9.97
C GLN A 166 30.54 -17.04 8.49
N SER A 167 29.61 -16.17 8.09
CA SER A 167 29.09 -16.18 6.73
C SER A 167 30.07 -15.54 5.74
N ASP A 168 30.37 -16.27 4.67
CA ASP A 168 31.13 -15.77 3.52
C ASP A 168 30.27 -15.14 2.43
N SER A 169 28.93 -15.23 2.55
CA SER A 169 28.01 -14.67 1.58
C SER A 169 28.08 -13.13 1.61
N SER A 170 28.09 -12.52 0.42
CA SER A 170 28.01 -11.05 0.29
C SER A 170 26.63 -10.50 0.67
N LEU A 171 25.57 -11.30 0.56
CA LEU A 171 24.21 -10.94 0.96
C LEU A 171 23.65 -11.96 1.93
N ASN A 172 23.32 -11.50 3.14
CA ASN A 172 22.76 -12.30 4.23
C ASN A 172 21.38 -11.74 4.57
N ILE A 173 20.38 -12.61 4.69
CA ILE A 173 19.00 -12.20 4.98
C ILE A 173 18.54 -12.87 6.26
N LEU A 174 18.23 -12.07 7.28
CA LEU A 174 17.65 -12.51 8.53
C LEU A 174 16.13 -12.34 8.48
N ILE A 175 15.44 -13.47 8.51
CA ILE A 175 14.00 -13.56 8.37
C ILE A 175 13.39 -13.94 9.73
N ALA A 176 12.44 -13.16 10.21
CA ALA A 176 11.76 -13.47 11.46
C ALA A 176 10.36 -12.87 11.50
N LYS A 177 9.44 -13.52 12.21
CA LYS A 177 8.20 -12.87 12.65
C LYS A 177 8.51 -11.78 13.67
N ARG A 178 7.52 -10.99 14.03
CA ARG A 178 7.66 -9.99 15.09
C ARG A 178 7.92 -10.63 16.45
N GLY A 179 8.66 -9.94 17.35
CA GLY A 179 8.95 -10.44 18.69
C GLY A 179 10.03 -11.55 18.78
N ARG A 180 10.77 -11.80 17.69
CA ARG A 180 11.84 -12.81 17.63
C ARG A 180 13.26 -12.24 17.80
N GLY A 181 13.39 -10.92 18.03
CA GLY A 181 14.67 -10.27 18.30
C GLY A 181 15.56 -9.99 17.10
N LYS A 182 15.01 -9.90 15.85
CA LYS A 182 15.83 -9.66 14.66
C LYS A 182 16.61 -8.33 14.71
N SER A 183 15.98 -7.22 15.13
CA SER A 183 16.66 -5.91 15.23
C SER A 183 17.68 -5.88 16.38
N ALA A 184 17.39 -6.56 17.50
CA ALA A 184 18.34 -6.73 18.60
C ALA A 184 19.56 -7.55 18.15
N LEU A 185 19.36 -8.66 17.43
CA LEU A 185 20.44 -9.48 16.88
C LEU A 185 21.29 -8.69 15.88
N ALA A 186 20.67 -7.91 15.02
CA ALA A 186 21.37 -7.03 14.08
C ALA A 186 22.18 -5.94 14.82
N GLY A 187 21.68 -5.43 15.95
CA GLY A 187 22.43 -4.55 16.85
C GLY A 187 23.64 -5.27 17.49
N LEU A 188 23.44 -6.45 18.08
CA LEU A 188 24.54 -7.24 18.65
C LEU A 188 25.63 -7.60 17.64
N PHE A 189 25.27 -7.79 16.37
CA PHE A 189 26.23 -8.05 15.30
C PHE A 189 27.26 -6.92 15.14
N THR A 190 26.91 -5.67 15.47
CA THR A 190 27.79 -4.51 15.33
C THR A 190 28.99 -4.53 16.26
N HIS A 191 28.91 -5.21 17.41
CA HIS A 191 30.05 -5.40 18.34
C HIS A 191 31.18 -6.25 17.75
N HIS A 192 30.92 -6.95 16.65
CA HIS A 192 31.87 -7.86 16.02
C HIS A 192 32.35 -7.39 14.63
N ARG A 193 31.69 -6.40 14.04
CA ARG A 193 31.95 -5.94 12.67
C ARG A 193 31.76 -4.43 12.55
N ARG A 194 32.59 -3.78 11.74
CA ARG A 194 32.43 -2.38 11.38
C ARG A 194 31.25 -2.22 10.43
N CYS A 195 30.19 -1.57 10.88
CA CYS A 195 28.92 -1.51 10.18
C CYS A 195 28.41 -0.08 10.00
N TRP A 196 27.63 0.13 8.93
CA TRP A 196 26.64 1.20 8.87
C TRP A 196 25.25 0.59 8.93
N VAL A 197 24.26 1.40 9.37
CA VAL A 197 22.88 0.97 9.41
C VAL A 197 21.99 1.92 8.61
N THR A 198 21.04 1.33 7.87
CA THR A 198 19.92 2.03 7.23
C THR A 198 18.62 1.34 7.55
N ALA A 199 17.53 2.09 7.51
CA ALA A 199 16.16 1.60 7.74
C ALA A 199 15.18 2.58 7.07
N PRO A 200 13.89 2.24 6.92
CA PRO A 200 12.88 3.14 6.35
C PRO A 200 12.82 4.51 7.03
N ASN A 201 13.05 4.54 8.33
CA ASN A 201 13.22 5.77 9.13
C ASN A 201 14.02 5.47 10.40
N LYS A 202 14.64 6.49 10.99
CA LYS A 202 15.47 6.35 12.18
C LYS A 202 14.69 5.86 13.42
N ASN A 203 13.42 6.18 13.52
CA ASN A 203 12.59 5.79 14.66
C ASN A 203 12.32 4.27 14.70
N SER A 204 12.42 3.57 13.57
CA SER A 204 12.30 2.11 13.54
C SER A 204 13.49 1.37 14.18
N LEU A 205 14.60 2.07 14.41
CA LEU A 205 15.86 1.51 14.94
C LEU A 205 16.01 1.60 16.47
N VAL A 206 14.96 1.95 17.23
CA VAL A 206 15.05 2.08 18.70
C VAL A 206 15.60 0.79 19.32
N THR A 207 15.02 -0.36 19.02
CA THR A 207 15.51 -1.65 19.51
C THR A 207 16.90 -1.99 18.99
N PHE A 208 17.22 -1.67 17.74
CA PHE A 208 18.56 -1.88 17.18
C PHE A 208 19.61 -1.13 17.99
N PHE A 209 19.43 0.17 18.24
CA PHE A 209 20.39 0.99 18.98
C PHE A 209 20.52 0.64 20.46
N GLN A 210 19.52 0.02 21.08
CA GLN A 210 19.62 -0.50 22.44
C GLN A 210 20.65 -1.63 22.58
N PHE A 211 20.90 -2.37 21.49
CA PHE A 211 21.81 -3.52 21.46
C PHE A 211 23.04 -3.29 20.58
N ALA A 212 23.12 -2.18 19.87
CA ALA A 212 24.23 -1.85 19.00
C ALA A 212 25.38 -1.20 19.75
N GLU A 213 26.58 -1.23 19.15
CA GLU A 213 27.71 -0.45 19.61
C GLU A 213 27.44 1.06 19.50
N ALA A 214 28.06 1.86 20.39
CA ALA A 214 27.71 3.28 20.58
C ALA A 214 27.93 4.15 19.34
N ASP A 215 28.91 3.84 18.48
CA ASP A 215 29.35 4.68 17.37
C ASP A 215 28.81 4.26 15.99
N ILE A 216 27.68 3.57 15.94
CA ILE A 216 27.10 3.14 14.67
C ILE A 216 26.45 4.30 13.92
N SER A 217 26.93 4.54 12.70
CA SER A 217 26.40 5.58 11.83
C SER A 217 25.12 5.13 11.12
N PHE A 218 24.07 5.94 11.26
CA PHE A 218 22.82 5.79 10.50
C PHE A 218 22.84 6.67 9.26
N TYR A 219 22.48 6.11 8.13
CA TYR A 219 22.24 6.83 6.87
C TYR A 219 20.83 6.54 6.35
N ALA A 220 20.11 7.59 5.97
CA ALA A 220 18.80 7.40 5.34
C ALA A 220 18.97 6.73 3.96
N PRO A 221 17.99 5.93 3.49
CA PRO A 221 18.09 5.21 2.22
C PRO A 221 18.39 6.11 1.00
N ASP A 222 17.82 7.30 0.96
CA ASP A 222 18.07 8.30 -0.09
C ASP A 222 19.49 8.90 -0.04
N GLN A 223 20.04 9.07 1.16
CA GLN A 223 21.44 9.51 1.32
C GLN A 223 22.41 8.47 0.77
N LEU A 224 22.19 7.18 1.05
CA LEU A 224 23.04 6.10 0.53
C LEU A 224 23.08 6.05 -1.01
N MET A 225 21.98 6.43 -1.68
CA MET A 225 21.91 6.43 -3.14
C MET A 225 22.79 7.50 -3.83
N VAL A 226 23.14 8.57 -3.10
CA VAL A 226 23.93 9.70 -3.64
C VAL A 226 25.34 9.76 -3.06
N MET A 227 25.72 8.83 -2.17
CA MET A 227 27.05 8.75 -1.59
C MET A 227 28.10 8.34 -2.63
N ASN A 228 29.26 8.97 -2.54
CA ASN A 228 30.41 8.61 -3.36
C ASN A 228 30.91 7.21 -3.02
N GLU A 229 31.26 6.47 -4.04
CA GLU A 229 31.63 5.05 -4.01
C GLU A 229 32.79 4.67 -3.04
N HIS A 230 33.59 5.61 -2.57
CA HIS A 230 34.77 5.34 -1.71
C HIS A 230 34.48 5.22 -0.22
N GLN A 231 33.22 5.36 0.23
CA GLN A 231 32.87 5.52 1.65
C GLN A 231 32.05 4.38 2.28
N PHE A 232 31.79 3.29 1.57
CA PHE A 232 31.00 2.18 2.15
C PHE A 232 31.79 1.39 3.22
N PRO A 233 31.12 0.91 4.30
CA PRO A 233 31.74 0.12 5.36
C PRO A 233 31.96 -1.32 4.92
N ASP A 234 32.63 -2.13 5.78
CA ASP A 234 32.76 -3.58 5.54
C ASP A 234 31.40 -4.29 5.51
N TRP A 235 30.46 -3.81 6.34
CA TRP A 235 29.09 -4.33 6.43
C TRP A 235 28.05 -3.21 6.40
N LEU A 236 27.03 -3.38 5.57
CA LEU A 236 25.83 -2.54 5.58
C LEU A 236 24.66 -3.35 6.16
N ILE A 237 24.10 -2.86 7.27
CA ILE A 237 22.90 -3.43 7.87
C ILE A 237 21.69 -2.66 7.34
N ILE A 238 20.68 -3.39 6.81
CA ILE A 238 19.43 -2.83 6.30
C ILE A 238 18.30 -3.42 7.13
N ASP A 239 17.85 -2.69 8.16
CA ASP A 239 16.78 -3.15 9.04
C ASP A 239 15.41 -2.83 8.45
N GLU A 240 14.43 -3.73 8.62
CA GLU A 240 13.08 -3.68 8.04
C GLU A 240 13.10 -3.41 6.52
N ALA A 241 13.97 -4.11 5.80
CA ALA A 241 14.24 -3.89 4.38
C ALA A 241 13.01 -3.99 3.47
N ALA A 242 12.01 -4.80 3.82
CA ALA A 242 10.75 -4.91 3.07
C ALA A 242 9.93 -3.61 3.05
N MET A 243 10.20 -2.68 3.95
CA MET A 243 9.56 -1.37 4.02
C MET A 243 10.22 -0.33 3.10
N ILE A 244 11.44 -0.58 2.62
CA ILE A 244 12.15 0.28 1.67
C ILE A 244 11.65 -0.04 0.27
N PRO A 245 11.30 0.97 -0.57
CA PRO A 245 10.90 0.73 -1.95
C PRO A 245 11.91 -0.12 -2.72
N LEU A 246 11.44 -1.19 -3.37
CA LEU A 246 12.31 -2.18 -4.01
C LEU A 246 13.36 -1.57 -4.98
N PRO A 247 13.02 -0.62 -5.86
CA PRO A 247 14.02 -0.02 -6.75
C PRO A 247 15.11 0.77 -6.00
N MET A 248 14.75 1.40 -4.88
CA MET A 248 15.70 2.09 -4.00
C MET A 248 16.62 1.08 -3.32
N LEU A 249 16.04 0.01 -2.78
CA LEU A 249 16.80 -1.06 -2.15
C LEU A 249 17.74 -1.75 -3.14
N GLU A 250 17.28 -2.11 -4.35
CA GLU A 250 18.10 -2.72 -5.39
C GLU A 250 19.32 -1.84 -5.74
N LYS A 251 19.11 -0.52 -5.84
CA LYS A 251 20.20 0.44 -6.07
C LYS A 251 21.19 0.46 -4.90
N ILE A 252 20.71 0.48 -3.64
CA ILE A 252 21.56 0.43 -2.44
C ILE A 252 22.36 -0.88 -2.42
N LEU A 253 21.73 -2.02 -2.69
CA LEU A 253 22.39 -3.32 -2.75
C LEU A 253 23.48 -3.33 -3.84
N GLN A 254 23.19 -2.85 -5.04
CA GLN A 254 24.16 -2.74 -6.13
C GLN A 254 25.36 -1.88 -5.75
N LEU A 255 25.11 -0.71 -5.16
CA LEU A 255 26.18 0.20 -4.70
C LEU A 255 27.05 -0.46 -3.62
N ALA A 256 26.45 -1.06 -2.58
CA ALA A 256 27.20 -1.71 -1.50
C ALA A 256 28.00 -2.92 -2.02
N LEU A 257 27.41 -3.78 -2.84
CA LEU A 257 28.07 -4.96 -3.40
C LEU A 257 29.19 -4.59 -4.38
N SER A 258 29.06 -3.52 -5.17
CA SER A 258 30.11 -3.03 -6.06
C SER A 258 31.36 -2.59 -5.30
N LYS A 259 31.22 -2.28 -4.02
CA LYS A 259 32.29 -1.88 -3.10
C LYS A 259 32.77 -3.02 -2.20
N GLN A 260 32.36 -4.24 -2.47
CA GLN A 260 32.70 -5.43 -1.68
C GLN A 260 32.16 -5.37 -0.24
N SER A 261 31.23 -4.45 0.08
CA SER A 261 30.52 -4.47 1.36
C SER A 261 29.65 -5.70 1.46
N LYS A 262 29.78 -6.45 2.56
CA LYS A 262 28.81 -7.49 2.90
C LYS A 262 27.53 -6.84 3.43
N ILE A 263 26.39 -7.48 3.18
CA ILE A 263 25.09 -6.93 3.56
C ILE A 263 24.39 -7.89 4.51
N LEU A 264 23.89 -7.35 5.63
CA LEU A 264 22.91 -7.99 6.50
C LEU A 264 21.57 -7.27 6.34
N LEU A 265 20.60 -7.97 5.74
CA LEU A 265 19.26 -7.48 5.54
C LEU A 265 18.34 -8.17 6.54
N THR A 266 17.58 -7.40 7.32
CA THR A 266 16.54 -7.97 8.18
C THR A 266 15.16 -7.71 7.60
N THR A 267 14.26 -8.68 7.71
CA THR A 267 12.89 -8.54 7.22
C THR A 267 11.89 -9.38 8.00
N THR A 268 10.66 -8.88 8.06
CA THR A 268 9.51 -9.61 8.59
C THR A 268 8.70 -10.18 7.43
N VAL A 269 8.52 -11.51 7.38
CA VAL A 269 7.80 -12.19 6.29
C VAL A 269 6.30 -12.15 6.48
N GLU A 270 5.84 -12.29 7.71
CA GLU A 270 4.44 -12.24 8.11
C GLU A 270 4.22 -11.10 9.09
N GLY A 271 3.93 -9.92 8.58
CA GLY A 271 3.60 -8.74 9.38
C GLY A 271 2.31 -8.11 8.86
N TYR A 272 1.66 -7.30 9.70
CA TYR A 272 0.50 -6.49 9.30
C TYR A 272 0.81 -5.50 8.16
N GLU A 273 2.08 -5.31 7.81
CA GLU A 273 2.54 -4.39 6.77
C GLU A 273 2.44 -4.97 5.36
N GLY A 274 2.19 -6.29 5.21
CA GLY A 274 1.88 -6.95 3.95
C GLY A 274 3.01 -6.99 2.89
N THR A 275 4.22 -6.55 3.23
CA THR A 275 5.31 -6.34 2.26
C THR A 275 6.33 -7.48 2.18
N GLY A 276 6.43 -8.32 3.21
CA GLY A 276 7.60 -9.19 3.40
C GLY A 276 7.75 -10.35 2.41
N GLN A 277 6.69 -11.10 2.13
CA GLN A 277 6.80 -12.32 1.29
C GLN A 277 7.03 -12.01 -0.19
N GLY A 278 6.22 -11.14 -0.78
CA GLY A 278 6.36 -10.73 -2.18
C GLY A 278 7.69 -10.03 -2.46
N PHE A 279 8.19 -9.25 -1.49
CA PHE A 279 9.50 -8.63 -1.48
C PHE A 279 10.63 -9.69 -1.53
N LEU A 280 10.61 -10.64 -0.60
CA LEU A 280 11.64 -11.66 -0.47
C LEU A 280 11.74 -12.51 -1.74
N LEU A 281 10.61 -12.91 -2.33
CA LEU A 281 10.58 -13.67 -3.58
C LEU A 281 11.18 -12.90 -4.76
N LYS A 282 10.92 -11.60 -4.87
CA LYS A 282 11.48 -10.77 -5.94
C LYS A 282 12.98 -10.60 -5.77
N LEU A 283 13.43 -10.28 -4.56
CA LEU A 283 14.84 -10.12 -4.25
C LEU A 283 15.64 -11.38 -4.53
N LEU A 284 15.11 -12.55 -4.14
CA LEU A 284 15.78 -13.84 -4.31
C LEU A 284 15.80 -14.35 -5.76
N LYS A 285 14.96 -13.82 -6.65
CA LYS A 285 15.06 -14.11 -8.10
C LYS A 285 16.25 -13.42 -8.75
N THR A 286 16.71 -12.31 -8.17
CA THR A 286 17.78 -11.47 -8.76
C THR A 286 19.12 -11.62 -8.05
N GLN A 287 19.14 -12.08 -6.78
CA GLN A 287 20.32 -12.12 -5.94
C GLN A 287 20.47 -13.48 -5.24
N SER A 288 21.68 -14.06 -5.28
CA SER A 288 22.02 -15.20 -4.44
C SER A 288 22.28 -14.72 -3.00
N ALA A 289 21.52 -15.25 -2.03
CA ALA A 289 21.60 -14.81 -0.64
C ALA A 289 21.58 -16.00 0.33
N ARG A 290 22.37 -15.91 1.42
CA ARG A 290 22.28 -16.85 2.54
C ARG A 290 21.15 -16.40 3.47
N ARG A 291 20.29 -17.35 3.87
CA ARG A 291 19.09 -17.08 4.69
C ARG A 291 19.27 -17.61 6.09
N PHE A 292 18.81 -16.84 7.07
CA PHE A 292 18.79 -17.19 8.48
C PHE A 292 17.38 -16.94 9.01
N TYR A 293 16.91 -17.79 9.89
CA TYR A 293 15.56 -17.76 10.43
C TYR A 293 15.56 -17.67 11.94
N LEU A 294 14.67 -16.82 12.50
CA LEU A 294 14.36 -16.78 13.92
C LEU A 294 12.88 -17.11 14.08
N ASP A 295 12.60 -18.28 14.63
CA ASP A 295 11.25 -18.78 14.79
C ASP A 295 10.75 -18.64 16.23
N LYS A 296 11.66 -18.80 17.23
CA LYS A 296 11.31 -18.71 18.65
C LYS A 296 11.06 -17.26 19.08
N PRO A 297 9.91 -16.97 19.70
CA PRO A 297 9.64 -15.65 20.26
C PRO A 297 10.51 -15.41 21.50
N ILE A 298 10.91 -14.15 21.72
CA ILE A 298 11.63 -13.72 22.94
C ILE A 298 10.77 -12.82 23.84
N ARG A 299 9.73 -12.18 23.27
CA ARG A 299 8.79 -11.34 24.04
C ARG A 299 7.70 -12.13 24.76
N TRP A 300 7.38 -13.33 24.27
CA TRP A 300 6.38 -14.25 24.82
C TRP A 300 6.82 -15.69 24.65
N GLN A 301 6.05 -16.65 25.10
CA GLN A 301 6.35 -18.07 24.96
C GLN A 301 5.88 -18.63 23.60
N ASP A 302 6.41 -19.78 23.22
CA ASP A 302 5.92 -20.55 22.08
C ASP A 302 4.44 -20.92 22.25
N ASN A 303 3.69 -20.97 21.15
CA ASN A 303 2.26 -21.29 21.12
C ASN A 303 1.38 -20.31 21.91
N ASP A 304 1.75 -19.04 21.93
CA ASP A 304 1.01 -17.98 22.62
C ASP A 304 -0.38 -17.76 21.99
N ASP A 305 -1.43 -17.74 22.82
CA ASP A 305 -2.81 -17.66 22.38
C ASP A 305 -3.13 -16.33 21.69
N LEU A 306 -2.56 -15.21 22.15
CA LEU A 306 -2.76 -13.90 21.53
C LEU A 306 -2.09 -13.82 20.15
N GLU A 307 -0.91 -14.45 19.98
CA GLU A 307 -0.28 -14.56 18.66
C GLU A 307 -1.12 -15.42 17.72
N ARG A 308 -1.60 -16.58 18.18
CA ARG A 308 -2.47 -17.48 17.38
C ARG A 308 -3.76 -16.78 16.96
N LEU A 309 -4.39 -16.04 17.87
CA LEU A 309 -5.59 -15.26 17.58
C LEU A 309 -5.30 -14.19 16.54
N THR A 310 -4.21 -13.44 16.72
CA THR A 310 -3.81 -12.40 15.76
C THR A 310 -3.53 -13.01 14.40
N ASP A 311 -2.77 -14.11 14.30
CA ASP A 311 -2.50 -14.79 13.04
C ASP A 311 -3.78 -15.29 12.35
N LYS A 312 -4.75 -15.82 13.10
CA LYS A 312 -6.06 -16.21 12.55
C LYS A 312 -6.85 -15.02 12.03
N LEU A 313 -6.97 -13.95 12.82
CA LEU A 313 -7.67 -12.73 12.41
C LEU A 313 -7.06 -12.10 11.14
N LEU A 314 -5.74 -12.19 10.99
CA LEU A 314 -5.00 -11.66 9.83
C LEU A 314 -4.95 -12.63 8.65
N LEU A 315 -5.56 -13.81 8.76
CA LEU A 315 -5.50 -14.88 7.77
C LEU A 315 -4.05 -15.28 7.41
N ASN A 316 -3.13 -15.25 8.39
CA ASN A 316 -1.75 -15.71 8.24
C ASN A 316 -1.64 -17.26 8.28
N GLY A 317 -0.48 -17.82 7.91
CA GLY A 317 -0.18 -19.25 8.06
C GLY A 317 -0.80 -20.15 6.99
N VAL A 318 -0.88 -19.69 5.73
CA VAL A 318 -1.19 -20.56 4.59
C VAL A 318 0.08 -21.24 4.11
N SER A 319 0.11 -22.57 4.08
CA SER A 319 1.10 -23.34 3.32
C SER A 319 0.56 -23.59 1.92
N THR A 320 1.38 -23.39 0.90
CA THR A 320 1.08 -23.91 -0.44
C THR A 320 1.23 -25.43 -0.37
N SER A 321 0.12 -26.16 -0.47
CA SER A 321 0.16 -27.60 -0.72
C SER A 321 0.86 -27.87 -2.05
N ASP A 322 1.56 -28.99 -2.16
CA ASP A 322 2.23 -29.43 -3.40
C ASP A 322 1.25 -29.42 -4.57
N ILE A 323 1.54 -28.52 -5.51
CA ILE A 323 0.65 -28.24 -6.63
C ILE A 323 1.01 -29.19 -7.78
N LYS A 324 0.11 -30.06 -8.16
CA LYS A 324 0.26 -30.91 -9.36
C LYS A 324 0.15 -30.02 -10.60
N SER A 325 1.08 -30.19 -11.54
CA SER A 325 1.24 -29.31 -12.71
C SER A 325 0.48 -29.73 -13.98
N GLU A 326 -0.16 -30.89 -14.01
CA GLU A 326 -0.94 -31.33 -15.17
C GLU A 326 -2.34 -30.74 -15.14
N ILE A 327 -2.67 -29.95 -16.17
CA ILE A 327 -3.95 -29.25 -16.30
C ILE A 327 -4.82 -29.98 -17.32
N ASP A 328 -6.00 -30.37 -16.86
CA ASP A 328 -7.14 -30.61 -17.71
C ASP A 328 -8.02 -29.35 -17.77
N GLU A 329 -8.05 -28.67 -18.93
CA GLU A 329 -8.82 -27.43 -19.12
C GLU A 329 -10.31 -27.60 -18.79
N HIS A 330 -10.86 -28.81 -18.91
CA HIS A 330 -12.26 -29.12 -18.60
C HIS A 330 -12.59 -29.09 -17.09
N THR A 331 -11.57 -29.08 -16.23
CA THR A 331 -11.74 -29.06 -14.78
C THR A 331 -11.53 -27.68 -14.16
N ILE A 332 -11.35 -26.63 -14.99
CA ILE A 332 -11.17 -25.26 -14.52
C ILE A 332 -12.53 -24.55 -14.39
N SER A 333 -12.82 -24.04 -13.22
CA SER A 333 -14.01 -23.23 -12.94
C SER A 333 -13.68 -21.78 -12.64
N TYR A 334 -14.51 -20.84 -13.13
CA TYR A 334 -14.41 -19.41 -12.93
C TYR A 334 -15.66 -18.92 -12.22
N SER A 335 -15.54 -18.34 -11.03
CA SER A 335 -16.69 -17.89 -10.24
C SER A 335 -16.38 -16.63 -9.42
N ILE A 336 -17.45 -15.98 -8.94
CA ILE A 336 -17.37 -14.93 -7.93
C ILE A 336 -17.50 -15.61 -6.56
N ASN A 337 -16.58 -15.30 -5.65
CA ASN A 337 -16.62 -15.77 -4.27
C ASN A 337 -17.64 -14.95 -3.46
N GLU A 338 -18.52 -15.59 -2.75
CA GLU A 338 -19.56 -14.94 -1.92
C GLU A 338 -19.02 -14.34 -0.62
N ARG A 339 -17.71 -14.50 -0.33
CA ARG A 339 -17.00 -13.97 0.84
C ARG A 339 -17.46 -14.53 2.19
N GLN A 340 -18.28 -15.57 2.20
CA GLN A 340 -18.71 -16.26 3.41
C GLN A 340 -17.77 -17.40 3.81
N ASP A 341 -17.09 -17.97 2.83
CA ASP A 341 -16.08 -19.02 3.02
C ASP A 341 -14.73 -18.39 3.39
N ILE A 342 -14.37 -18.50 4.67
CA ILE A 342 -13.15 -17.93 5.23
C ILE A 342 -11.89 -18.62 4.68
N ASP A 343 -11.95 -19.92 4.44
CA ASP A 343 -10.78 -20.68 3.95
C ASP A 343 -10.49 -20.32 2.48
N ALA A 344 -11.53 -20.15 1.67
CA ALA A 344 -11.37 -19.62 0.32
C ALA A 344 -10.83 -18.19 0.34
N LEU A 345 -11.36 -17.29 1.18
CA LEU A 345 -10.84 -15.92 1.32
C LEU A 345 -9.39 -15.91 1.79
N LYS A 346 -9.01 -16.81 2.70
CA LYS A 346 -7.64 -16.95 3.18
C LYS A 346 -6.69 -17.32 2.04
N SER A 347 -7.06 -18.30 1.23
CA SER A 347 -6.29 -18.74 0.06
C SER A 347 -6.17 -17.64 -1.00
N ILE A 348 -7.27 -16.92 -1.27
CA ILE A 348 -7.31 -15.77 -2.18
C ILE A 348 -6.42 -14.63 -1.66
N PHE A 349 -6.55 -14.24 -0.40
CA PHE A 349 -5.76 -13.18 0.21
C PHE A 349 -4.26 -13.51 0.17
N TYR A 350 -3.90 -14.75 0.49
CA TYR A 350 -2.53 -15.24 0.41
C TYR A 350 -1.98 -15.13 -1.02
N LEU A 351 -2.71 -15.62 -2.02
CA LEU A 351 -2.31 -15.54 -3.43
C LEU A 351 -2.10 -14.09 -3.88
N LEU A 352 -3.01 -13.19 -3.51
CA LEU A 352 -2.89 -11.78 -3.83
C LEU A 352 -1.71 -11.10 -3.13
N LYS A 353 -1.42 -11.49 -1.87
CA LYS A 353 -0.27 -11.01 -1.09
C LYS A 353 1.07 -11.44 -1.71
N MET A 354 1.14 -12.65 -2.26
CA MET A 354 2.33 -13.16 -2.95
C MET A 354 2.60 -12.47 -4.29
N ALA A 355 1.55 -12.08 -5.00
CA ALA A 355 1.67 -11.50 -6.34
C ALA A 355 1.92 -9.97 -6.33
N HIS A 356 1.49 -9.26 -5.29
CA HIS A 356 1.54 -7.81 -5.22
C HIS A 356 2.52 -7.34 -4.14
N TYR A 357 3.26 -6.27 -4.43
CA TYR A 357 4.30 -5.72 -3.55
C TYR A 357 3.79 -5.27 -2.18
N GLN A 358 2.59 -4.70 -2.14
CA GLN A 358 1.93 -4.27 -0.90
C GLN A 358 0.49 -4.75 -0.88
N THR A 359 0.16 -5.60 0.09
CA THR A 359 -1.20 -6.01 0.42
C THR A 359 -1.41 -5.77 1.90
N THR A 360 -2.22 -4.79 2.24
CA THR A 360 -2.40 -4.30 3.62
C THR A 360 -3.58 -4.96 4.31
N LEU A 361 -3.71 -4.77 5.63
CA LEU A 361 -4.90 -5.18 6.37
C LEU A 361 -6.15 -4.39 5.97
N VAL A 362 -5.97 -3.19 5.41
CA VAL A 362 -7.05 -2.46 4.74
C VAL A 362 -7.60 -3.26 3.56
N ASP A 363 -6.72 -3.84 2.74
CA ASP A 363 -7.17 -4.71 1.63
C ASP A 363 -7.90 -5.95 2.15
N LEU A 364 -7.43 -6.54 3.27
CA LEU A 364 -8.12 -7.66 3.90
C LEU A 364 -9.52 -7.26 4.38
N ARG A 365 -9.67 -6.12 5.09
CA ARG A 365 -10.99 -5.61 5.51
C ARG A 365 -11.93 -5.39 4.32
N ARG A 366 -11.40 -4.85 3.22
CA ARG A 366 -12.15 -4.67 1.96
C ARG A 366 -12.59 -6.00 1.34
N LEU A 367 -11.73 -7.02 1.38
CA LEU A 367 -12.10 -8.36 0.88
C LEU A 367 -13.29 -8.94 1.64
N PHE A 368 -13.38 -8.72 2.96
CA PHE A 368 -14.51 -9.19 3.74
C PHE A 368 -15.82 -8.48 3.34
N ASP A 369 -15.87 -7.15 3.35
CA ASP A 369 -17.16 -6.46 3.44
C ASP A 369 -17.32 -5.23 2.53
N ALA A 370 -16.32 -4.84 1.70
CA ALA A 370 -16.51 -3.69 0.83
C ALA A 370 -17.65 -3.92 -0.19
N GLU A 371 -18.61 -3.01 -0.23
CA GLU A 371 -19.85 -3.15 -1.02
C GLU A 371 -19.61 -3.08 -2.53
N ASN A 372 -18.66 -2.25 -2.95
CA ASN A 372 -18.34 -2.02 -4.37
C ASN A 372 -17.31 -3.01 -4.93
N LEU A 373 -16.97 -4.08 -4.20
CA LEU A 373 -15.89 -5.01 -4.52
C LEU A 373 -16.45 -6.41 -4.80
N SER A 374 -15.95 -7.03 -5.88
CA SER A 374 -16.19 -8.45 -6.16
C SER A 374 -14.88 -9.22 -6.15
N VAL A 375 -14.90 -10.39 -5.54
CA VAL A 375 -13.76 -11.31 -5.43
C VAL A 375 -13.97 -12.45 -6.42
N TRP A 376 -13.03 -12.62 -7.33
CA TRP A 376 -13.05 -13.67 -8.35
C TRP A 376 -12.07 -14.76 -7.97
N GLN A 377 -12.49 -16.00 -8.18
CA GLN A 377 -11.67 -17.20 -7.98
C GLN A 377 -11.68 -18.07 -9.23
N VAL A 378 -10.55 -18.71 -9.47
CA VAL A 378 -10.41 -19.75 -10.48
C VAL A 378 -9.88 -20.98 -9.79
N ASN A 379 -10.63 -22.05 -9.86
CA ASN A 379 -10.25 -23.34 -9.28
C ASN A 379 -9.98 -24.36 -10.37
N HIS A 380 -8.97 -25.19 -10.17
CA HIS A 380 -8.73 -26.42 -10.89
C HIS A 380 -9.15 -27.56 -9.96
N THR A 381 -10.25 -28.22 -10.28
CA THR A 381 -10.97 -29.06 -9.33
C THR A 381 -11.39 -28.25 -8.08
N GLU A 382 -10.87 -28.55 -6.91
CA GLU A 382 -11.11 -27.80 -5.65
C GLU A 382 -9.98 -26.83 -5.28
N GLN A 383 -8.88 -26.85 -6.03
CA GLN A 383 -7.71 -26.06 -5.72
C GLN A 383 -7.76 -24.68 -6.36
N LEU A 384 -7.59 -23.62 -5.56
CA LEU A 384 -7.45 -22.24 -6.05
C LEU A 384 -6.16 -22.09 -6.87
N ILE A 385 -6.28 -21.68 -8.15
CA ILE A 385 -5.15 -21.47 -9.06
C ILE A 385 -4.98 -20.02 -9.50
N ALA A 386 -6.06 -19.23 -9.45
CA ALA A 386 -5.99 -17.80 -9.74
C ALA A 386 -7.07 -17.04 -8.98
N ALA A 387 -6.83 -15.76 -8.76
CA ALA A 387 -7.82 -14.86 -8.18
C ALA A 387 -7.71 -13.45 -8.77
N ALA A 388 -8.82 -12.72 -8.75
CA ALA A 388 -8.83 -11.29 -9.03
C ALA A 388 -9.78 -10.55 -8.09
N VAL A 389 -9.53 -9.26 -7.95
CA VAL A 389 -10.41 -8.33 -7.22
C VAL A 389 -10.82 -7.24 -8.19
N THR A 390 -12.13 -7.03 -8.33
CA THR A 390 -12.69 -5.95 -9.12
C THR A 390 -13.43 -4.95 -8.23
N ILE A 391 -13.46 -3.69 -8.66
CA ILE A 391 -14.10 -2.58 -7.94
C ILE A 391 -14.97 -1.83 -8.93
N ASN A 392 -16.23 -1.57 -8.56
CA ASN A 392 -17.13 -0.73 -9.32
C ASN A 392 -16.70 0.73 -9.19
N GLU A 393 -16.58 1.44 -10.31
CA GLU A 393 -16.19 2.86 -10.39
C GLU A 393 -17.14 3.64 -11.32
N GLY A 394 -17.10 4.97 -11.21
CA GLY A 394 -17.88 5.86 -12.04
C GLY A 394 -19.29 6.12 -11.51
N ASN A 395 -20.20 6.54 -12.40
CA ASN A 395 -21.56 6.98 -12.05
C ASN A 395 -21.58 8.09 -10.98
N LEU A 396 -20.59 8.98 -11.02
CA LEU A 396 -20.47 10.06 -10.04
C LEU A 396 -21.42 11.22 -10.36
N PRO A 397 -21.90 11.94 -9.32
CA PRO A 397 -22.71 13.14 -9.52
C PRO A 397 -21.94 14.24 -10.29
N ASN A 398 -22.61 14.96 -11.19
CA ASN A 398 -21.98 16.00 -12.03
C ASN A 398 -21.20 17.04 -11.19
N LYS A 399 -21.74 17.46 -10.04
CA LYS A 399 -21.07 18.41 -9.13
C LYS A 399 -19.71 17.86 -8.67
N LEU A 400 -19.66 16.59 -8.24
CA LEU A 400 -18.43 15.95 -7.81
C LEU A 400 -17.43 15.80 -8.98
N ILE A 401 -17.91 15.44 -10.17
CA ILE A 401 -17.08 15.35 -11.38
C ILE A 401 -16.43 16.71 -11.67
N ASP A 402 -17.19 17.81 -11.58
CA ASP A 402 -16.66 19.17 -11.77
C ASP A 402 -15.62 19.53 -10.69
N GLU A 403 -15.87 19.19 -9.44
CA GLU A 403 -14.92 19.41 -8.35
C GLU A 403 -13.62 18.61 -8.55
N VAL A 404 -13.71 17.36 -9.04
CA VAL A 404 -12.55 16.53 -9.39
C VAL A 404 -11.78 17.15 -10.57
N TRP A 405 -12.49 17.59 -11.61
CA TRP A 405 -11.88 18.24 -12.77
C TRP A 405 -11.15 19.52 -12.37
N ARG A 406 -11.75 20.34 -11.48
CA ARG A 406 -11.15 21.56 -10.93
C ARG A 406 -9.97 21.27 -9.99
N GLY A 407 -9.79 20.04 -9.53
CA GLY A 407 -8.75 19.66 -8.56
C GLY A 407 -9.07 20.07 -7.12
N THR A 408 -10.32 20.42 -6.81
CA THR A 408 -10.78 20.83 -5.47
C THR A 408 -11.17 19.64 -4.60
N ARG A 409 -11.52 18.49 -5.19
CA ARG A 409 -11.84 17.25 -4.47
C ARG A 409 -11.16 16.03 -5.08
N ARG A 410 -10.82 15.10 -4.20
CA ARG A 410 -10.32 13.74 -4.51
C ARG A 410 -11.14 12.76 -3.70
N PRO A 411 -12.23 12.20 -4.25
CA PRO A 411 -13.06 11.22 -3.53
C PRO A 411 -12.23 9.96 -3.26
N LYS A 412 -12.58 9.24 -2.20
CA LYS A 412 -12.04 7.89 -1.97
C LYS A 412 -12.52 6.95 -3.07
N GLY A 413 -11.68 5.99 -3.45
CA GLY A 413 -11.99 5.06 -4.53
C GLY A 413 -12.01 5.71 -5.92
N ASN A 414 -12.74 5.09 -6.85
CA ASN A 414 -12.89 5.58 -8.21
C ASN A 414 -11.57 5.96 -8.91
N LEU A 415 -10.51 5.18 -8.66
CA LEU A 415 -9.14 5.55 -9.01
C LEU A 415 -8.97 5.90 -10.50
N VAL A 416 -9.44 5.03 -11.40
CA VAL A 416 -9.29 5.26 -12.84
C VAL A 416 -10.26 6.34 -13.29
N ALA A 417 -11.53 6.26 -12.89
CA ALA A 417 -12.55 7.24 -13.26
C ALA A 417 -12.13 8.67 -12.88
N GLN A 418 -11.74 8.92 -11.61
CA GLN A 418 -11.33 10.26 -11.19
C GLN A 418 -9.98 10.70 -11.75
N SER A 419 -9.04 9.77 -11.99
CA SER A 419 -7.73 10.13 -12.57
C SER A 419 -7.87 10.58 -14.02
N LEU A 420 -8.70 9.92 -14.80
CA LEU A 420 -8.99 10.33 -16.19
C LEU A 420 -9.66 11.70 -16.25
N VAL A 421 -10.56 12.03 -15.30
CA VAL A 421 -11.13 13.38 -15.17
C VAL A 421 -10.06 14.41 -14.81
N ALA A 422 -9.25 14.10 -13.78
CA ALA A 422 -8.30 15.06 -13.23
C ALA A 422 -7.09 15.30 -14.15
N HIS A 423 -6.59 14.24 -14.80
CA HIS A 423 -5.34 14.29 -15.56
C HIS A 423 -5.56 14.30 -17.08
N ALA A 424 -6.47 13.48 -17.62
CA ALA A 424 -6.81 13.51 -19.04
C ALA A 424 -7.90 14.56 -19.39
N GLY A 425 -8.60 15.09 -18.37
CA GLY A 425 -9.59 16.16 -18.54
C GLY A 425 -10.98 15.70 -18.99
N ASP A 426 -11.19 14.41 -19.25
CA ASP A 426 -12.46 13.90 -19.78
C ASP A 426 -13.45 13.52 -18.66
N LYS A 427 -14.46 14.38 -18.47
CA LYS A 427 -15.51 14.21 -17.46
C LYS A 427 -16.38 12.96 -17.68
N LEU A 428 -16.47 12.46 -18.92
CA LEU A 428 -17.26 11.29 -19.27
C LEU A 428 -16.73 10.04 -18.54
N ALA A 429 -15.42 9.97 -18.28
CA ALA A 429 -14.79 8.84 -17.59
C ALA A 429 -15.38 8.55 -16.20
N ALA A 430 -15.79 9.59 -15.47
CA ALA A 430 -16.42 9.42 -14.15
C ALA A 430 -17.96 9.43 -14.20
N LYS A 431 -18.56 9.86 -15.31
CA LYS A 431 -20.00 9.81 -15.51
C LYS A 431 -20.48 8.41 -15.87
N LEU A 432 -19.70 7.68 -16.67
CA LEU A 432 -19.99 6.31 -17.09
C LEU A 432 -19.79 5.32 -15.95
N LYS A 433 -20.49 4.17 -16.01
CA LYS A 433 -20.31 3.04 -15.09
C LYS A 433 -19.14 2.18 -15.55
N SER A 434 -18.26 1.82 -14.65
CA SER A 434 -17.12 0.97 -15.00
C SER A 434 -16.75 -0.02 -13.90
N VAL A 435 -16.00 -1.05 -14.28
CA VAL A 435 -15.39 -2.00 -13.36
C VAL A 435 -13.88 -1.94 -13.51
N ARG A 436 -13.18 -1.66 -12.43
CA ARG A 436 -11.72 -1.70 -12.41
C ARG A 436 -11.20 -3.03 -11.90
N ILE A 437 -10.36 -3.71 -12.67
CA ILE A 437 -9.57 -4.83 -12.17
C ILE A 437 -8.48 -4.24 -11.29
N ASN A 438 -8.64 -4.43 -9.96
CA ASN A 438 -7.74 -3.87 -8.96
C ASN A 438 -6.50 -4.75 -8.74
N ARG A 439 -6.72 -6.07 -8.69
CA ARG A 439 -5.68 -7.08 -8.51
C ARG A 439 -6.00 -8.31 -9.33
N ILE A 440 -4.98 -8.98 -9.83
CA ILE A 440 -5.09 -10.28 -10.50
C ILE A 440 -3.81 -11.08 -10.24
N ALA A 441 -3.96 -12.36 -9.89
CA ALA A 441 -2.85 -13.24 -9.60
C ALA A 441 -3.14 -14.66 -10.10
N VAL A 442 -2.09 -15.34 -10.57
CA VAL A 442 -2.08 -16.76 -10.93
C VAL A 442 -0.91 -17.42 -10.22
N ILE A 443 -1.10 -18.57 -9.59
CA ILE A 443 -0.03 -19.31 -8.95
C ILE A 443 1.03 -19.74 -9.98
N GLU A 444 2.28 -19.84 -9.55
CA GLU A 444 3.43 -19.93 -10.47
C GLU A 444 3.34 -21.11 -11.45
N PRO A 445 3.01 -22.35 -11.06
CA PRO A 445 2.92 -23.47 -12.00
C PRO A 445 1.88 -23.30 -13.12
N TYR A 446 0.85 -22.49 -12.88
CA TYR A 446 -0.25 -22.26 -13.85
C TYR A 446 -0.10 -20.96 -14.65
N ARG A 447 1.03 -20.25 -14.52
CA ARG A 447 1.30 -19.05 -15.32
C ARG A 447 1.58 -19.42 -16.78
N ARG A 448 1.33 -18.46 -17.69
CA ARG A 448 1.51 -18.58 -19.16
C ARG A 448 0.56 -19.58 -19.84
N GLN A 449 -0.45 -20.08 -19.15
CA GLN A 449 -1.47 -21.01 -19.66
C GLN A 449 -2.82 -20.32 -19.93
N LYS A 450 -2.80 -19.01 -20.23
CA LYS A 450 -3.96 -18.15 -20.56
C LYS A 450 -5.01 -17.99 -19.46
N ILE A 451 -4.86 -18.60 -18.26
CA ILE A 451 -5.83 -18.54 -17.17
C ILE A 451 -6.21 -17.10 -16.81
N ALA A 452 -5.22 -16.21 -16.64
CA ALA A 452 -5.49 -14.79 -16.37
C ALA A 452 -6.28 -14.12 -17.49
N LYS A 453 -6.01 -14.47 -18.77
CA LYS A 453 -6.74 -13.92 -19.91
C LYS A 453 -8.20 -14.38 -19.91
N HIS A 454 -8.47 -15.65 -19.63
CA HIS A 454 -9.82 -16.18 -19.51
C HIS A 454 -10.55 -15.55 -18.32
N LEU A 455 -9.88 -15.38 -17.17
CA LEU A 455 -10.46 -14.68 -16.02
C LEU A 455 -10.88 -13.24 -16.38
N VAL A 456 -10.02 -12.51 -17.10
CA VAL A 456 -10.35 -11.15 -17.61
C VAL A 456 -11.54 -11.19 -18.55
N GLN A 457 -11.67 -12.24 -19.37
CA GLN A 457 -12.84 -12.40 -20.27
C GLN A 457 -14.12 -12.65 -19.48
N HIS A 458 -14.10 -13.47 -18.43
CA HIS A 458 -15.26 -13.66 -17.55
C HIS A 458 -15.67 -12.36 -16.83
N ILE A 459 -14.68 -11.59 -16.35
CA ILE A 459 -14.92 -10.25 -15.76
C ILE A 459 -15.59 -9.33 -16.78
N TYR A 460 -15.11 -9.32 -18.04
CA TYR A 460 -15.69 -8.51 -19.12
C TYR A 460 -17.12 -8.91 -19.42
N GLN A 461 -17.41 -10.19 -19.53
CA GLN A 461 -18.78 -10.72 -19.75
C GLN A 461 -19.72 -10.32 -18.61
N HIS A 462 -19.27 -10.48 -17.37
CA HIS A 462 -20.05 -10.08 -16.20
C HIS A 462 -20.30 -8.57 -16.17
N ALA A 463 -19.30 -7.75 -16.49
CA ALA A 463 -19.47 -6.30 -16.60
C ALA A 463 -20.47 -5.91 -17.70
N THR A 464 -20.48 -6.64 -18.82
CA THR A 464 -21.44 -6.45 -19.92
C THR A 464 -22.88 -6.76 -19.47
N ILE A 465 -23.09 -7.89 -18.79
CA ILE A 465 -24.40 -8.29 -18.25
C ILE A 465 -24.92 -7.24 -17.24
N ASN A 466 -24.03 -6.63 -16.46
CA ASN A 466 -24.38 -5.60 -15.47
C ASN A 466 -24.44 -4.17 -16.03
N ASN A 467 -24.51 -4.02 -17.37
CA ASN A 467 -24.62 -2.74 -18.06
C ASN A 467 -23.55 -1.72 -17.66
N ASN A 468 -22.29 -2.19 -17.52
CA ASN A 468 -21.15 -1.29 -17.40
C ASN A 468 -20.70 -0.81 -18.78
N ASP A 469 -20.16 0.40 -18.84
CA ASP A 469 -19.74 1.02 -20.10
C ASP A 469 -18.34 0.58 -20.55
N PHE A 470 -17.47 0.28 -19.59
CA PHE A 470 -16.10 -0.22 -19.84
C PHE A 470 -15.54 -0.94 -18.61
N ILE A 471 -14.51 -1.76 -18.83
CA ILE A 471 -13.64 -2.21 -17.76
C ILE A 471 -12.30 -1.50 -17.83
N SER A 472 -11.61 -1.34 -16.69
CA SER A 472 -10.38 -0.56 -16.58
C SER A 472 -9.31 -1.23 -15.75
N VAL A 473 -8.07 -0.82 -15.96
CA VAL A 473 -6.92 -1.22 -15.13
C VAL A 473 -6.00 -0.02 -14.89
N SER A 474 -5.33 -0.04 -13.73
CA SER A 474 -4.19 0.82 -13.44
C SER A 474 -3.02 -0.06 -13.00
N PHE A 475 -1.87 0.04 -13.69
CA PHE A 475 -0.73 -0.84 -13.46
C PHE A 475 0.59 -0.09 -13.57
N ALA A 476 1.61 -0.57 -12.83
CA ALA A 476 2.98 -0.12 -13.01
C ALA A 476 3.53 -0.65 -14.34
N TYR A 477 4.14 0.22 -15.12
CA TYR A 477 4.71 -0.17 -16.40
C TYR A 477 5.81 -1.21 -16.22
N SER A 478 5.65 -2.29 -16.92
CA SER A 478 6.68 -3.20 -17.39
C SER A 478 6.24 -3.71 -18.76
N GLU A 479 7.17 -4.06 -19.60
CA GLU A 479 6.86 -4.58 -20.96
C GLU A 479 5.91 -5.79 -20.87
N ALA A 480 6.13 -6.68 -19.89
CA ALA A 480 5.28 -7.85 -19.65
C ALA A 480 3.85 -7.49 -19.27
N ASN A 481 3.66 -6.52 -18.35
CA ASN A 481 2.33 -6.06 -17.93
C ASN A 481 1.60 -5.37 -19.10
N TYR A 482 2.31 -4.52 -19.80
CA TYR A 482 1.74 -3.78 -20.95
C TYR A 482 1.25 -4.75 -22.03
N ARG A 483 2.10 -5.71 -22.46
CA ARG A 483 1.70 -6.73 -23.44
C ARG A 483 0.57 -7.62 -22.98
N PHE A 484 0.53 -7.96 -21.70
CA PHE A 484 -0.57 -8.75 -21.13
C PHE A 484 -1.92 -8.03 -21.28
N TRP A 485 -2.00 -6.75 -20.89
CA TRP A 485 -3.24 -6.00 -20.97
C TRP A 485 -3.68 -5.73 -22.41
N LEU A 486 -2.74 -5.47 -23.32
CA LEU A 486 -3.05 -5.39 -24.76
C LEU A 486 -3.61 -6.72 -25.28
N ALA A 487 -3.01 -7.86 -24.91
CA ALA A 487 -3.50 -9.18 -25.33
C ALA A 487 -4.88 -9.52 -24.74
N CYS A 488 -5.30 -8.85 -23.65
CA CYS A 488 -6.66 -8.92 -23.10
C CYS A 488 -7.64 -7.95 -23.79
N GLY A 489 -7.18 -7.14 -24.75
CA GLY A 489 -8.00 -6.19 -25.51
C GLY A 489 -8.20 -4.83 -24.82
N PHE A 490 -7.33 -4.47 -23.87
CA PHE A 490 -7.30 -3.13 -23.28
C PHE A 490 -6.53 -2.16 -24.19
N VAL A 491 -6.95 -0.91 -24.15
CA VAL A 491 -6.32 0.18 -24.89
C VAL A 491 -5.71 1.16 -23.89
N LEU A 492 -4.44 1.54 -24.06
CA LEU A 492 -3.75 2.51 -23.23
C LEU A 492 -4.37 3.90 -23.41
N VAL A 493 -4.75 4.55 -22.31
CA VAL A 493 -5.45 5.85 -22.33
C VAL A 493 -4.78 6.92 -21.49
N HIS A 494 -3.87 6.55 -20.57
CA HIS A 494 -3.16 7.52 -19.73
C HIS A 494 -1.82 6.98 -19.24
N ILE A 495 -0.83 7.86 -19.13
CA ILE A 495 0.49 7.60 -18.54
C ILE A 495 0.73 8.67 -17.47
N ALA A 496 1.06 8.26 -16.25
CA ALA A 496 1.39 9.20 -15.18
C ALA A 496 2.74 9.88 -15.45
N SER A 497 2.86 11.15 -15.06
CA SER A 497 4.06 11.96 -15.28
C SER A 497 5.22 11.66 -14.32
N HIS A 498 4.95 10.95 -13.22
CA HIS A 498 5.94 10.62 -12.19
C HIS A 498 6.03 9.13 -11.94
N LYS A 499 7.25 8.65 -11.62
CA LYS A 499 7.45 7.30 -11.13
C LYS A 499 6.83 7.15 -9.75
N GLN A 500 6.10 6.07 -9.53
CA GLN A 500 5.56 5.74 -8.22
C GLN A 500 6.69 5.34 -7.27
N ALA A 501 6.69 5.87 -6.04
CA ALA A 501 7.71 5.57 -5.04
C ALA A 501 7.83 4.06 -4.76
N ASN A 502 6.70 3.34 -4.71
CA ASN A 502 6.67 1.92 -4.36
C ASN A 502 7.18 0.99 -5.47
N SER A 503 6.93 1.33 -6.73
CA SER A 503 7.31 0.47 -7.87
C SER A 503 8.53 0.98 -8.65
N GLY A 504 8.91 2.24 -8.46
CA GLY A 504 9.92 2.92 -9.27
C GLY A 504 9.55 3.08 -10.75
N SER A 505 8.32 2.72 -11.13
CA SER A 505 7.82 2.72 -12.49
C SER A 505 6.71 3.74 -12.67
N TYR A 506 6.48 4.15 -13.92
CA TYR A 506 5.33 4.99 -14.26
C TYR A 506 4.04 4.17 -14.18
N SER A 507 2.98 4.77 -13.64
CA SER A 507 1.64 4.18 -13.67
C SER A 507 0.99 4.40 -15.03
N MET A 508 0.39 3.34 -15.56
CA MET A 508 -0.41 3.38 -16.79
C MET A 508 -1.85 3.05 -16.50
N MET A 509 -2.76 3.63 -17.25
CA MET A 509 -4.18 3.28 -17.21
C MET A 509 -4.63 2.85 -18.60
N ALA A 510 -5.34 1.72 -18.64
CA ALA A 510 -5.91 1.19 -19.87
C ALA A 510 -7.37 0.82 -19.64
N ILE A 511 -8.20 0.93 -20.69
CA ILE A 511 -9.62 0.60 -20.65
C ILE A 511 -9.99 -0.35 -21.79
N LYS A 512 -11.02 -1.15 -21.58
CA LYS A 512 -11.64 -2.00 -22.59
C LYS A 512 -13.11 -1.63 -22.67
N PRO A 513 -13.58 -0.99 -23.73
CA PRO A 513 -14.95 -0.49 -23.86
C PRO A 513 -15.95 -1.65 -24.04
N ILE A 514 -17.19 -1.41 -23.60
CA ILE A 514 -18.33 -2.32 -23.73
C ILE A 514 -19.44 -1.65 -24.54
N THR A 515 -19.91 -0.47 -24.11
CA THR A 515 -21.00 0.25 -24.78
C THR A 515 -20.47 1.25 -25.83
N GLN A 516 -21.38 1.79 -26.64
CA GLN A 516 -21.04 2.86 -27.59
C GLN A 516 -20.43 4.08 -26.89
N GLN A 517 -20.93 4.44 -25.69
CA GLN A 517 -20.37 5.54 -24.88
C GLN A 517 -18.96 5.20 -24.38
N GLY A 518 -18.72 3.95 -23.99
CA GLY A 518 -17.39 3.47 -23.64
C GLY A 518 -16.40 3.54 -24.82
N HIS A 519 -16.85 3.20 -26.04
CA HIS A 519 -16.03 3.34 -27.25
C HIS A 519 -15.71 4.80 -27.57
N LEU A 520 -16.70 5.70 -27.46
CA LEU A 520 -16.50 7.15 -27.66
C LEU A 520 -15.48 7.71 -26.66
N LEU A 521 -15.62 7.38 -25.37
CA LEU A 521 -14.65 7.75 -24.34
C LEU A 521 -13.24 7.26 -24.69
N THR A 522 -13.12 5.99 -25.10
CA THR A 522 -11.83 5.39 -25.47
C THR A 522 -11.15 6.15 -26.60
N GLN A 523 -11.88 6.46 -27.66
CA GLN A 523 -11.34 7.21 -28.81
C GLN A 523 -10.83 8.60 -28.40
N ARG A 524 -11.62 9.35 -27.61
CA ARG A 524 -11.24 10.69 -27.13
C ARG A 524 -9.98 10.63 -26.26
N LEU A 525 -9.91 9.69 -25.32
CA LEU A 525 -8.76 9.53 -24.44
C LEU A 525 -7.49 9.12 -25.20
N VAL A 526 -7.60 8.23 -26.19
CA VAL A 526 -6.48 7.83 -27.05
C VAL A 526 -5.98 9.02 -27.86
N GLN A 527 -6.86 9.77 -28.49
CA GLN A 527 -6.49 10.98 -29.27
C GLN A 527 -5.80 12.03 -28.37
N CYS A 528 -6.33 12.25 -27.16
CA CYS A 528 -5.72 13.13 -26.17
C CYS A 528 -4.31 12.65 -25.79
N LEU A 529 -4.16 11.36 -25.48
CA LEU A 529 -2.86 10.77 -25.12
C LEU A 529 -1.86 10.85 -26.26
N GLN A 530 -2.24 10.50 -27.49
CA GLN A 530 -1.38 10.58 -28.69
C GLN A 530 -0.87 12.01 -28.93
N ARG A 531 -1.74 13.00 -28.77
CA ARG A 531 -1.39 14.41 -28.92
C ARG A 531 -0.49 14.91 -27.77
N ASN A 532 -0.77 14.51 -26.53
CA ASN A 532 0.02 14.88 -25.36
C ASN A 532 1.36 14.17 -25.31
N ALA A 533 1.48 12.97 -25.87
CA ALA A 533 2.69 12.16 -25.89
C ALA A 533 3.88 12.87 -26.53
N TYR A 534 3.65 13.76 -27.51
CA TYR A 534 4.70 14.60 -28.10
C TYR A 534 5.51 15.37 -27.04
N TRP A 535 4.83 15.94 -26.05
CA TRP A 535 5.45 16.69 -24.96
C TRP A 535 5.82 15.81 -23.78
N LEU A 536 5.01 14.81 -23.44
CA LEU A 536 5.29 13.90 -22.33
C LEU A 536 6.58 13.09 -22.55
N ALA A 537 6.90 12.72 -23.79
CA ALA A 537 8.13 12.05 -24.16
C ALA A 537 9.40 12.88 -23.85
N THR A 538 9.27 14.19 -23.61
CA THR A 538 10.42 15.05 -23.22
C THR A 538 10.76 15.00 -21.74
N ILE A 539 9.83 14.51 -20.89
CA ILE A 539 9.98 14.50 -19.42
C ILE A 539 9.80 13.11 -18.79
N ILE A 540 9.27 12.15 -19.55
CA ILE A 540 9.03 10.78 -19.09
C ILE A 540 9.96 9.85 -19.85
N ASP A 541 10.78 9.12 -19.10
CA ASP A 541 11.72 8.13 -19.64
C ASP A 541 11.00 6.80 -19.93
N LEU A 542 10.31 6.75 -21.08
CA LEU A 542 9.60 5.58 -21.61
C LEU A 542 9.74 5.51 -23.12
N PRO A 543 9.68 4.32 -23.73
CA PRO A 543 9.76 4.13 -25.20
C PRO A 543 8.43 4.50 -25.87
N PHE A 544 8.05 5.78 -25.85
CA PHE A 544 6.73 6.25 -26.35
C PHE A 544 6.40 5.75 -27.75
N ASN A 545 7.37 5.75 -28.67
CA ASN A 545 7.17 5.31 -30.06
C ASN A 545 6.76 3.83 -30.19
N GLN A 546 7.08 3.00 -29.16
CA GLN A 546 6.67 1.60 -29.09
C GLN A 546 5.30 1.43 -28.41
N LEU A 547 4.88 2.41 -27.63
CA LEU A 547 3.66 2.34 -26.82
C LEU A 547 2.45 2.96 -27.54
N ILE A 548 2.67 4.08 -28.22
CA ILE A 548 1.61 4.87 -28.86
C ILE A 548 2.11 5.56 -30.13
N THR A 549 1.21 5.78 -31.08
CA THR A 549 1.46 6.66 -32.22
C THR A 549 1.42 8.10 -31.74
N ILE A 550 2.51 8.85 -31.90
CA ILE A 550 2.61 10.24 -31.49
C ILE A 550 1.98 11.13 -32.56
N ASN A 551 1.08 12.03 -32.16
CA ASN A 551 0.53 13.04 -33.05
C ASN A 551 1.38 14.34 -32.96
N ASP A 552 1.93 14.77 -34.07
CA ASP A 552 2.80 15.93 -34.21
C ASP A 552 2.07 17.26 -34.38
N GLN A 553 0.73 17.23 -34.57
CA GLN A 553 -0.10 18.44 -34.62
C GLN A 553 -0.19 19.11 -33.26
N GLN A 554 0.57 20.18 -33.08
CA GLN A 554 0.75 20.86 -31.79
C GLN A 554 0.19 22.28 -31.72
N SER A 555 -0.77 22.63 -32.61
CA SER A 555 -1.55 23.87 -32.51
C SER A 555 -2.46 23.85 -31.27
N LEU A 556 -2.72 25.01 -30.67
CA LEU A 556 -3.68 25.12 -29.56
C LEU A 556 -5.10 24.76 -30.02
N SER A 557 -5.80 23.94 -29.28
CA SER A 557 -7.19 23.53 -29.49
C SER A 557 -8.11 24.14 -28.43
N LEU A 558 -9.42 24.05 -28.64
CA LEU A 558 -10.41 24.46 -27.62
C LEU A 558 -10.23 23.73 -26.31
N ASP A 559 -9.88 22.45 -26.35
CA ASP A 559 -9.59 21.64 -25.14
C ASP A 559 -8.37 22.19 -24.39
N ASP A 560 -7.32 22.64 -25.11
CA ASP A 560 -6.16 23.27 -24.47
C ASP A 560 -6.54 24.56 -23.76
N TYR A 561 -7.39 25.41 -24.37
CA TYR A 561 -7.86 26.62 -23.71
C TYR A 561 -8.64 26.32 -22.45
N GLN A 562 -9.52 25.31 -22.45
CA GLN A 562 -10.23 24.87 -21.24
C GLN A 562 -9.27 24.37 -20.16
N VAL A 563 -8.28 23.56 -20.52
CA VAL A 563 -7.26 23.03 -19.59
C VAL A 563 -6.43 24.15 -18.98
N LEU A 564 -5.97 25.12 -19.81
CA LEU A 564 -5.19 26.28 -19.39
C LEU A 564 -6.00 27.22 -18.49
N GLN A 565 -7.28 27.47 -18.81
CA GLN A 565 -8.17 28.23 -17.95
C GLN A 565 -8.38 27.53 -16.60
N GLY A 566 -8.58 26.21 -16.63
CA GLY A 566 -8.67 25.39 -15.42
C GLY A 566 -7.39 25.41 -14.57
N PHE A 567 -6.23 25.49 -15.20
CA PHE A 567 -4.94 25.69 -14.51
C PHE A 567 -4.87 27.05 -13.83
N CYS A 568 -5.30 28.13 -14.48
CA CYS A 568 -5.25 29.48 -13.94
C CYS A 568 -6.25 29.72 -12.81
N ASP A 569 -7.49 29.28 -12.99
CA ASP A 569 -8.61 29.65 -12.12
C ASP A 569 -8.90 28.66 -11.01
N TYR A 570 -8.39 27.41 -11.15
CA TYR A 570 -8.63 26.32 -10.19
C TYR A 570 -7.33 25.66 -9.71
N HIS A 571 -7.46 24.45 -9.16
CA HIS A 571 -6.35 23.67 -8.59
C HIS A 571 -5.89 22.51 -9.49
N ARG A 572 -6.07 22.61 -10.81
CA ARG A 572 -5.57 21.58 -11.72
C ARG A 572 -4.06 21.42 -11.57
N PRO A 573 -3.54 20.19 -11.46
CA PRO A 573 -2.10 19.96 -11.32
C PRO A 573 -1.34 20.47 -12.55
N PHE A 574 -0.15 21.00 -12.33
CA PHE A 574 0.75 21.45 -13.40
C PHE A 574 1.01 20.33 -14.41
N GLU A 575 1.25 19.13 -13.93
CA GLU A 575 1.53 17.94 -14.72
C GLU A 575 0.36 17.55 -15.64
N ALA A 576 -0.86 17.71 -15.16
CA ALA A 576 -2.07 17.47 -15.97
C ALA A 576 -2.28 18.51 -17.09
N CYS A 577 -1.65 19.68 -16.95
CA CYS A 577 -1.72 20.80 -17.89
C CYS A 577 -0.45 20.95 -18.74
N TYR A 578 0.59 20.14 -18.47
CA TYR A 578 1.94 20.31 -19.03
C TYR A 578 1.94 20.39 -20.56
N ALA A 579 1.29 19.45 -21.26
CA ALA A 579 1.27 19.46 -22.72
C ALA A 579 0.58 20.71 -23.30
N SER A 580 -0.51 21.17 -22.69
CA SER A 580 -1.20 22.40 -23.09
C SER A 580 -0.35 23.66 -22.82
N LEU A 581 0.39 23.67 -21.70
CA LEU A 581 1.37 24.73 -21.39
C LEU A 581 2.51 24.74 -22.40
N CYS A 582 3.00 23.58 -22.82
CA CYS A 582 4.01 23.46 -23.86
C CYS A 582 3.52 24.00 -25.21
N ARG A 583 2.29 23.67 -25.61
CA ARG A 583 1.67 24.20 -26.82
C ARG A 583 1.54 25.71 -26.76
N LEU A 584 1.09 26.24 -25.61
CA LEU A 584 0.99 27.68 -25.40
C LEU A 584 2.36 28.37 -25.54
N ALA A 585 3.39 27.82 -24.89
CA ALA A 585 4.75 28.36 -24.95
C ALA A 585 5.32 28.34 -26.38
N ASN A 586 4.94 27.36 -27.21
CA ASN A 586 5.43 27.18 -28.58
C ASN A 586 4.54 27.79 -29.64
N ALA A 587 3.29 28.14 -29.33
CA ALA A 587 2.45 28.90 -30.26
C ALA A 587 3.20 30.16 -30.70
N ASN A 588 3.30 30.38 -32.03
CA ASN A 588 3.94 31.57 -32.59
C ASN A 588 3.09 32.79 -32.24
N VAL A 589 3.24 33.29 -31.04
CA VAL A 589 2.59 34.51 -30.56
C VAL A 589 3.45 35.71 -30.97
N ASN A 590 3.74 35.82 -32.29
CA ASN A 590 4.49 36.96 -32.82
C ASN A 590 3.75 38.29 -32.63
N HIS A 591 2.51 38.24 -32.13
CA HIS A 591 1.68 39.39 -31.81
C HIS A 591 1.24 39.49 -30.35
N SER A 592 1.62 38.57 -29.46
CA SER A 592 1.28 38.66 -28.03
C SER A 592 2.17 39.63 -27.31
N LYS A 593 1.59 40.73 -26.82
CA LYS A 593 2.27 41.73 -25.98
C LYS A 593 2.59 41.22 -24.56
N THR A 594 2.24 39.95 -24.24
CA THR A 594 2.39 39.40 -22.89
C THR A 594 3.59 38.45 -22.82
N PRO A 595 4.66 38.83 -22.16
CA PRO A 595 5.82 37.95 -21.96
C PRO A 595 5.44 36.81 -21.01
N MET A 596 5.96 35.60 -21.28
CA MET A 596 5.85 34.42 -20.40
C MET A 596 7.26 33.85 -20.15
N PRO A 597 8.13 34.59 -19.45
CA PRO A 597 9.54 34.24 -19.34
C PRO A 597 9.76 32.92 -18.58
N LEU A 598 9.06 32.68 -17.46
CA LEU A 598 9.20 31.46 -16.68
C LEU A 598 8.72 30.24 -17.44
N LEU A 599 7.52 30.33 -18.05
CA LEU A 599 6.98 29.22 -18.84
C LEU A 599 7.87 28.90 -20.04
N LYS A 600 8.38 29.91 -20.77
CA LYS A 600 9.28 29.71 -21.92
C LYS A 600 10.63 29.15 -21.49
N ALA A 601 11.20 29.61 -20.38
CA ALA A 601 12.44 29.11 -19.84
C ALA A 601 12.31 27.62 -19.46
N LEU A 602 11.24 27.26 -18.78
CA LEU A 602 10.98 25.86 -18.38
C LEU A 602 10.79 24.94 -19.59
N VAL A 603 9.96 25.35 -20.57
CA VAL A 603 9.52 24.48 -21.67
C VAL A 603 10.48 24.54 -22.86
N LYS A 604 10.84 25.74 -23.36
CA LYS A 604 11.68 25.90 -24.56
C LYS A 604 13.17 25.78 -24.26
N GLN A 605 13.62 26.43 -23.18
CA GLN A 605 15.05 26.46 -22.82
C GLN A 605 15.42 25.23 -21.98
N LYS A 606 14.45 24.42 -21.53
CA LYS A 606 14.62 23.21 -20.70
C LYS A 606 15.44 23.49 -19.42
N ILE A 607 15.30 24.70 -18.87
CA ILE A 607 15.93 25.07 -17.60
C ILE A 607 15.16 24.32 -16.49
N SER A 608 15.90 23.66 -15.59
CA SER A 608 15.29 22.89 -14.50
C SER A 608 14.51 23.77 -13.53
N GLU A 609 13.47 23.20 -12.89
CA GLU A 609 12.68 23.91 -11.85
C GLU A 609 13.62 24.46 -10.76
N SER A 610 14.64 23.70 -10.35
CA SER A 610 15.61 24.11 -9.32
C SER A 610 16.48 25.30 -9.74
N GLU A 611 16.89 25.36 -10.99
CA GLU A 611 17.65 26.49 -11.54
C GLU A 611 16.78 27.74 -11.66
N LEU A 612 15.53 27.61 -12.14
CA LEU A 612 14.59 28.72 -12.21
C LEU A 612 14.26 29.29 -10.82
N ILE A 613 14.07 28.40 -9.81
CA ILE A 613 13.84 28.83 -8.43
C ILE A 613 15.02 29.68 -7.92
N LYS A 614 16.26 29.27 -8.21
CA LYS A 614 17.47 30.02 -7.84
C LYS A 614 17.58 31.34 -8.63
N GLN A 615 17.43 31.29 -9.95
CA GLN A 615 17.59 32.44 -10.83
C GLN A 615 16.60 33.57 -10.52
N TYR A 616 15.34 33.20 -10.21
CA TYR A 616 14.27 34.17 -9.91
C TYR A 616 14.03 34.36 -8.41
N GLN A 617 14.95 33.86 -7.55
CA GLN A 617 14.92 33.98 -6.08
C GLN A 617 13.57 33.57 -5.47
N LEU A 618 12.98 32.48 -5.97
CA LEU A 618 11.70 31.98 -5.49
C LEU A 618 11.87 31.13 -4.24
N THR A 619 10.87 31.11 -3.37
CA THR A 619 10.89 30.32 -2.11
C THR A 619 10.76 28.81 -2.33
N GLY A 620 10.41 28.35 -3.55
CA GLY A 620 10.30 26.96 -3.90
C GLY A 620 9.33 26.71 -5.07
N ARG A 621 9.11 25.42 -5.34
CA ARG A 621 8.26 24.94 -6.45
C ARG A 621 6.84 25.55 -6.46
N ASN A 622 6.23 25.66 -5.29
CA ASN A 622 4.87 26.23 -5.19
C ASN A 622 4.79 27.68 -5.68
N GLN A 623 5.82 28.47 -5.38
CA GLN A 623 5.90 29.86 -5.86
C GLN A 623 6.15 29.91 -7.38
N LEU A 624 7.02 29.02 -7.91
CA LEU A 624 7.25 28.91 -9.35
C LEU A 624 5.94 28.63 -10.10
N ILE A 625 5.17 27.62 -9.66
CA ILE A 625 3.87 27.28 -10.27
C ILE A 625 2.89 28.45 -10.16
N LYS A 626 2.84 29.16 -9.03
CA LYS A 626 1.99 30.36 -8.89
C LYS A 626 2.37 31.46 -9.88
N SER A 627 3.67 31.68 -10.09
CA SER A 627 4.17 32.68 -11.03
C SER A 627 3.83 32.30 -12.48
N ILE A 628 4.01 31.03 -12.86
CA ILE A 628 3.58 30.52 -14.17
C ILE A 628 2.07 30.69 -14.37
N LYS A 629 1.24 30.38 -13.35
CA LYS A 629 -0.23 30.65 -13.41
C LYS A 629 -0.53 32.11 -13.70
N HIS A 630 0.21 33.02 -13.08
CA HIS A 630 0.04 34.45 -13.30
C HIS A 630 0.40 34.85 -14.74
N GLU A 631 1.50 34.35 -15.29
CA GLU A 631 1.89 34.57 -16.68
C GLU A 631 0.79 34.12 -17.65
N VAL A 632 0.29 32.89 -17.49
CA VAL A 632 -0.78 32.34 -18.35
C VAL A 632 -2.08 33.10 -18.18
N LYS A 633 -2.44 33.49 -16.95
CA LYS A 633 -3.65 34.32 -16.71
C LYS A 633 -3.55 35.71 -17.35
N SER A 634 -2.37 36.32 -17.30
CA SER A 634 -2.11 37.61 -18.01
C SER A 634 -2.20 37.44 -19.50
N TRP A 635 -1.71 36.31 -20.04
CA TRP A 635 -1.86 36.03 -21.47
C TRP A 635 -3.34 35.91 -21.87
N PHE A 636 -4.20 35.21 -21.11
CA PHE A 636 -5.64 35.13 -21.38
C PHE A 636 -6.33 36.50 -21.41
N LYS A 637 -5.98 37.41 -20.49
CA LYS A 637 -6.55 38.75 -20.43
C LYS A 637 -6.26 39.56 -21.70
N ASN A 638 -5.08 39.36 -22.30
CA ASN A 638 -4.61 40.13 -23.44
C ASN A 638 -4.89 39.46 -24.79
N ASN A 639 -5.29 38.20 -24.80
CA ASN A 639 -5.51 37.39 -26.00
C ASN A 639 -6.83 36.59 -25.86
N GLN A 640 -7.91 37.26 -25.42
CA GLN A 640 -9.22 36.58 -25.41
C GLN A 640 -9.50 36.05 -26.83
N PRO A 641 -9.61 34.73 -27.03
CA PRO A 641 -10.16 34.23 -28.26
C PRO A 641 -11.59 34.78 -28.34
N ASN A 642 -11.91 35.45 -29.44
CA ASN A 642 -13.30 35.76 -29.76
C ASN A 642 -14.05 34.42 -29.75
N CYS A 643 -14.77 34.16 -28.66
CA CYS A 643 -15.72 33.05 -28.59
C CYS A 643 -16.87 33.43 -29.56
N VAL A 644 -16.80 32.95 -30.79
CA VAL A 644 -17.94 32.82 -31.69
C VAL A 644 -18.49 31.42 -31.53
#